data_c6db9cda246a23724e2ce3a069db2910
#
_entry.id   c6db9cda246a23724e2ce3a069db2910
#
_cell.length_a   1.000
_cell.length_b   1.000
_cell.length_c   1.000
_cell.angle_alpha   90.00
_cell.angle_beta   90.00
_cell.angle_gamma   90.00
#
_symmetry.space_group_name_H-M   'P 1'
#
loop_
_entity.id
_entity.type
_entity.pdbx_description
1 polymer ?
#
loop_
_entity_poly.entity_id
_entity_poly.type
_entity_poly.pdbx_seq_one_letter_code
_entity_poly.pdbx_strand_id
1 'polypeptide(L)'
;MALTVHTVSEINEIVSEIQKVGSFSFDIESRGVLERHPDVMEHFEKECSDHVKTLKNPSADIVARSTEVIRQRYLSQLALDPKRNEVFWIGLATAEQSWAIPMGHKVGKLITPEERGDGSTVPPPGHRKVLKDGSESVAKAKYLIQATFEPAPQQLDRFEVFEALRPLFFSECVKINHNVKFDARSIQKYYGSLPSKPYCDTMVLQHICDENISSFSLVSLIQHNFANHNAYREGKIGKNIDSVPFDVAARYVHLDARWAWLTYKKLIAKIKIDCSLIPVLEKDMELLYVIMHMEEEGISVDHYSLKSLRKELDSKLKDTLLAISEIAYPGFNPDSNKEKQQFLFNKKRQGGLGLKPPKRTPNNAPSVDSESLEKLRGKHPIVPLLLEWQELQKLKSTYVEGLLPKLNRGKLHPSFHLHRTATGRLSSSDPNLQNIPRESTVRKLFVPPEGYRMLVADYDQIELRVMAMFSQDKELLRIFNEGIDIHTATAAAVFKKSLEQITSEERQIGKGVNFLTAYGGGYAKLARTTGISDEHAQNIMAAYRQSFKGLTQWKNKVIAVAQKKGYVTTLSGRRRRLIDITSSDQEKVSRAERQAINAVIQGSAADICKDAMIEVFSAFKGTKAKLVVQVHDELVAVSPEDEDVQELFINAMGHNRSIMGVSLKVSCHTARSWSEAKGK
;
A
#
# COMPACT_ATOMS: atom_id res chain seq x y z
N MET A 1 13.66 -24.61 22.65
CA MET A 1 15.07 -24.17 22.67
C MET A 1 15.37 -23.39 21.41
N ALA A 2 16.33 -22.49 21.44
CA ALA A 2 16.82 -21.80 20.25
C ALA A 2 18.13 -22.47 19.84
N LEU A 3 18.23 -22.89 18.58
CA LEU A 3 19.38 -23.62 18.07
C LEU A 3 19.95 -22.90 16.83
N THR A 4 21.26 -22.67 16.81
CA THR A 4 21.96 -22.26 15.59
C THR A 4 22.36 -23.52 14.83
N VAL A 5 22.08 -23.53 13.53
CA VAL A 5 22.30 -24.70 12.66
C VAL A 5 23.67 -24.57 12.00
N HIS A 6 24.45 -25.62 12.03
CA HIS A 6 25.82 -25.63 11.52
C HIS A 6 26.09 -26.64 10.40
N THR A 7 25.17 -27.55 10.13
CA THR A 7 25.33 -28.58 9.10
C THR A 7 24.07 -28.77 8.26
N VAL A 8 24.23 -29.23 7.02
CA VAL A 8 23.12 -29.60 6.13
C VAL A 8 22.34 -30.80 6.69
N SER A 9 22.99 -31.71 7.43
CA SER A 9 22.31 -32.84 8.08
C SER A 9 21.28 -32.35 9.09
N GLU A 10 21.63 -31.39 9.93
CA GLU A 10 20.69 -30.76 10.87
C GLU A 10 19.48 -30.13 10.15
N ILE A 11 19.69 -29.50 8.97
CA ILE A 11 18.59 -28.96 8.17
C ILE A 11 17.64 -30.07 7.73
N ASN A 12 18.14 -31.23 7.28
CA ASN A 12 17.31 -32.34 6.84
C ASN A 12 16.49 -32.92 8.01
N GLU A 13 17.06 -32.98 9.21
CA GLU A 13 16.35 -33.39 10.43
C GLU A 13 15.22 -32.41 10.77
N ILE A 14 15.50 -31.10 10.72
CA ILE A 14 14.51 -30.02 10.93
C ILE A 14 13.38 -30.12 9.90
N VAL A 15 13.68 -30.30 8.62
CA VAL A 15 12.69 -30.49 7.55
C VAL A 15 11.77 -31.69 7.88
N SER A 16 12.35 -32.81 8.28
CA SER A 16 11.59 -34.00 8.63
C SER A 16 10.69 -33.81 9.86
N GLU A 17 11.18 -33.08 10.86
CA GLU A 17 10.40 -32.70 12.06
C GLU A 17 9.23 -31.79 11.70
N ILE A 18 9.49 -30.72 10.95
CA ILE A 18 8.46 -29.75 10.57
C ILE A 18 7.38 -30.37 9.68
N GLN A 19 7.76 -31.27 8.76
CA GLN A 19 6.80 -31.99 7.92
C GLN A 19 5.82 -32.84 8.73
N LYS A 20 6.24 -33.42 9.85
CA LYS A 20 5.35 -34.14 10.78
C LYS A 20 4.38 -33.19 11.49
N VAL A 21 4.80 -31.99 11.80
CA VAL A 21 3.96 -30.94 12.44
C VAL A 21 2.96 -30.32 11.45
N GLY A 22 3.26 -30.28 10.15
CA GLY A 22 2.40 -29.77 9.08
C GLY A 22 2.32 -28.24 9.01
N SER A 23 3.09 -27.49 9.82
CA SER A 23 3.13 -26.04 9.78
C SER A 23 4.38 -25.48 10.46
N PHE A 24 4.90 -24.38 9.96
CA PHE A 24 6.06 -23.68 10.52
C PHE A 24 6.00 -22.18 10.22
N SER A 25 6.64 -21.40 11.06
CA SER A 25 6.97 -20.02 10.69
C SER A 25 8.40 -19.93 10.19
N PHE A 26 8.62 -18.99 9.31
CA PHE A 26 9.95 -18.63 8.81
C PHE A 26 10.09 -17.12 8.77
N ASP A 27 11.30 -16.64 8.80
CA ASP A 27 11.69 -15.24 8.64
C ASP A 27 13.05 -15.21 7.97
N ILE A 28 13.31 -14.21 7.12
CA ILE A 28 14.61 -14.05 6.48
C ILE A 28 15.24 -12.71 6.84
N GLU A 29 16.56 -12.70 6.89
CA GLU A 29 17.32 -11.47 6.90
C GLU A 29 18.03 -11.29 5.58
N SER A 30 17.92 -10.09 5.03
CA SER A 30 18.47 -9.77 3.72
C SER A 30 19.27 -8.47 3.73
N ARG A 31 20.22 -8.38 2.82
CA ARG A 31 21.04 -7.17 2.62
C ARG A 31 21.10 -6.77 1.16
N GLY A 32 21.37 -5.50 0.90
CA GLY A 32 21.77 -4.99 -0.41
C GLY A 32 23.25 -5.21 -0.66
N VAL A 33 23.60 -5.58 -1.88
CA VAL A 33 24.99 -5.69 -2.34
C VAL A 33 25.11 -4.87 -3.62
N LEU A 34 25.58 -3.62 -3.47
CA LEU A 34 25.58 -2.63 -4.54
C LEU A 34 26.43 -3.08 -5.74
N GLU A 35 27.56 -3.72 -5.46
CA GLU A 35 28.53 -4.19 -6.45
C GLU A 35 27.99 -5.29 -7.38
N ARG A 36 26.88 -5.91 -7.01
CA ARG A 36 26.17 -6.93 -7.83
C ARG A 36 25.13 -6.34 -8.79
N HIS A 37 24.92 -5.03 -8.75
CA HIS A 37 23.89 -4.33 -9.53
C HIS A 37 24.48 -3.15 -10.29
N PRO A 38 25.13 -3.37 -11.46
CA PRO A 38 25.80 -2.31 -12.22
C PRO A 38 24.89 -1.13 -12.59
N ASP A 39 23.61 -1.41 -12.89
CA ASP A 39 22.60 -0.40 -13.17
C ASP A 39 22.31 0.53 -11.99
N VAL A 40 22.31 -0.03 -10.78
CA VAL A 40 22.13 0.72 -9.53
C VAL A 40 23.41 1.44 -9.14
N MET A 41 24.57 0.81 -9.39
CA MET A 41 25.90 1.40 -9.15
C MET A 41 26.11 2.66 -9.99
N GLU A 42 25.79 2.63 -11.28
CA GLU A 42 25.86 3.81 -12.16
C GLU A 42 25.03 4.98 -11.63
N HIS A 43 23.80 4.72 -11.18
CA HIS A 43 22.95 5.76 -10.58
C HIS A 43 23.53 6.30 -9.27
N PHE A 44 24.06 5.42 -8.42
CA PHE A 44 24.72 5.80 -7.18
C PHE A 44 25.94 6.70 -7.43
N GLU A 45 26.84 6.32 -8.33
CA GLU A 45 28.04 7.09 -8.66
C GLU A 45 27.68 8.47 -9.23
N LYS A 46 26.68 8.52 -10.12
CA LYS A 46 26.18 9.78 -10.67
C LYS A 46 25.62 10.68 -9.58
N GLU A 47 24.79 10.16 -8.68
CA GLU A 47 24.22 10.94 -7.60
C GLU A 47 25.28 11.45 -6.62
N CYS A 48 26.28 10.64 -6.29
CA CYS A 48 27.42 11.06 -5.49
C CYS A 48 28.18 12.21 -6.17
N SER A 49 28.45 12.10 -7.48
CA SER A 49 29.11 13.14 -8.26
C SER A 49 28.32 14.44 -8.26
N ASP A 50 27.01 14.37 -8.52
CA ASP A 50 26.15 15.54 -8.57
C ASP A 50 26.00 16.20 -7.18
N HIS A 51 25.92 15.40 -6.11
CA HIS A 51 25.87 15.91 -4.75
C HIS A 51 27.15 16.66 -4.37
N VAL A 52 28.33 16.07 -4.68
CA VAL A 52 29.62 16.71 -4.40
C VAL A 52 29.76 18.07 -5.09
N LYS A 53 29.23 18.22 -6.32
CA LYS A 53 29.22 19.52 -7.04
C LYS A 53 28.39 20.60 -6.34
N THR A 54 27.41 20.23 -5.52
CA THR A 54 26.58 21.18 -4.77
C THR A 54 27.25 21.70 -3.50
N LEU A 55 28.29 21.04 -3.02
CA LEU A 55 29.01 21.39 -1.80
C LEU A 55 30.00 22.54 -2.08
N LYS A 56 30.00 23.57 -1.23
CA LYS A 56 30.95 24.68 -1.32
C LYS A 56 32.26 24.30 -0.63
N ASN A 57 33.31 24.02 -1.41
CA ASN A 57 34.67 23.70 -0.93
C ASN A 57 34.65 22.61 0.19
N PRO A 58 34.13 21.41 -0.06
CA PRO A 58 34.04 20.38 0.98
C PRO A 58 35.39 19.79 1.30
N SER A 59 35.66 19.54 2.58
CA SER A 59 36.78 18.70 2.97
C SER A 59 36.54 17.24 2.54
N ALA A 60 37.60 16.47 2.39
CA ALA A 60 37.53 15.04 2.03
C ALA A 60 36.61 14.27 3.01
N ASP A 61 36.61 14.63 4.27
CA ASP A 61 35.78 14.06 5.34
C ASP A 61 34.27 14.32 5.11
N ILE A 62 33.90 15.52 4.66
CA ILE A 62 32.51 15.89 4.33
C ILE A 62 32.04 15.11 3.11
N VAL A 63 32.88 15.00 2.09
CA VAL A 63 32.58 14.21 0.88
C VAL A 63 32.37 12.74 1.25
N ALA A 64 33.31 12.14 2.02
CA ALA A 64 33.21 10.73 2.43
C ALA A 64 31.92 10.45 3.24
N ARG A 65 31.57 11.30 4.21
CA ARG A 65 30.34 11.15 5.00
C ARG A 65 29.07 11.28 4.16
N SER A 66 29.03 12.25 3.25
CA SER A 66 27.90 12.45 2.36
C SER A 66 27.71 11.28 1.41
N THR A 67 28.79 10.78 0.80
CA THR A 67 28.78 9.60 -0.06
C THR A 67 28.32 8.36 0.70
N GLU A 68 28.77 8.17 1.94
CA GLU A 68 28.32 7.04 2.77
C GLU A 68 26.82 7.11 3.10
N VAL A 69 26.26 8.28 3.37
CA VAL A 69 24.82 8.44 3.56
C VAL A 69 24.03 8.05 2.31
N ILE A 70 24.50 8.46 1.14
CA ILE A 70 23.90 8.06 -0.14
C ILE A 70 24.02 6.54 -0.31
N ARG A 71 25.21 5.97 -0.08
CA ARG A 71 25.46 4.52 -0.18
C ARG A 71 24.53 3.71 0.71
N GLN A 72 24.36 4.09 1.98
CA GLN A 72 23.48 3.40 2.93
C GLN A 72 22.01 3.41 2.47
N ARG A 73 21.59 4.49 1.82
CA ARG A 73 20.24 4.56 1.24
C ARG A 73 20.06 3.54 0.11
N TYR A 74 21.03 3.43 -0.82
CA TYR A 74 20.99 2.46 -1.92
C TYR A 74 21.04 1.02 -1.40
N LEU A 75 21.92 0.72 -0.45
CA LEU A 75 21.99 -0.59 0.19
C LEU A 75 20.66 -0.97 0.86
N SER A 76 20.04 -0.02 1.56
CA SER A 76 18.72 -0.24 2.18
C SER A 76 17.61 -0.50 1.15
N GLN A 77 17.63 0.19 0.01
CA GLN A 77 16.69 -0.05 -1.08
C GLN A 77 16.87 -1.44 -1.70
N LEU A 78 18.11 -1.85 -1.94
CA LEU A 78 18.42 -3.19 -2.46
C LEU A 78 18.04 -4.29 -1.46
N ALA A 79 18.26 -4.08 -0.17
CA ALA A 79 17.87 -5.04 0.87
C ALA A 79 16.34 -5.27 0.91
N LEU A 80 15.56 -4.25 0.58
CA LEU A 80 14.10 -4.30 0.53
C LEU A 80 13.54 -4.72 -0.83
N ASP A 81 14.38 -4.92 -1.85
CA ASP A 81 13.97 -5.44 -3.15
C ASP A 81 14.14 -6.97 -3.19
N PRO A 82 13.05 -7.76 -3.19
CA PRO A 82 13.13 -9.23 -3.17
C PRO A 82 13.90 -9.82 -4.34
N LYS A 83 13.96 -9.14 -5.48
CA LYS A 83 14.69 -9.58 -6.66
C LYS A 83 16.20 -9.32 -6.59
N ARG A 84 16.61 -8.30 -5.84
CA ARG A 84 17.98 -7.78 -5.80
C ARG A 84 18.69 -8.02 -4.48
N ASN A 85 17.95 -8.30 -3.39
CA ASN A 85 18.54 -8.54 -2.08
C ASN A 85 19.35 -9.86 -2.04
N GLU A 86 20.20 -9.98 -1.02
CA GLU A 86 20.90 -11.22 -0.68
C GLU A 86 20.41 -11.71 0.67
N VAL A 87 19.80 -12.89 0.70
CA VAL A 87 19.39 -13.55 1.97
C VAL A 87 20.65 -14.12 2.62
N PHE A 88 20.87 -13.84 3.90
CA PHE A 88 22.05 -14.32 4.65
C PHE A 88 21.71 -14.95 6.02
N TRP A 89 20.44 -14.96 6.42
CA TRP A 89 19.89 -15.74 7.51
C TRP A 89 18.48 -16.23 7.18
N ILE A 90 18.14 -17.40 7.69
CA ILE A 90 16.76 -17.89 7.77
C ILE A 90 16.49 -18.33 9.20
N GLY A 91 15.42 -17.78 9.78
CA GLY A 91 14.81 -18.27 11.01
C GLY A 91 13.67 -19.23 10.71
N LEU A 92 13.59 -20.32 11.44
CA LEU A 92 12.45 -21.27 11.40
C LEU A 92 11.92 -21.46 12.81
N ALA A 93 10.60 -21.67 12.95
CA ALA A 93 10.03 -22.07 14.24
C ALA A 93 8.76 -22.93 14.10
N THR A 94 8.58 -23.78 15.09
CA THR A 94 7.36 -24.56 15.35
C THR A 94 6.78 -24.22 16.73
N ALA A 95 5.83 -25.01 17.20
CA ALA A 95 5.28 -24.90 18.55
C ALA A 95 6.37 -25.02 19.64
N GLU A 96 7.34 -25.88 19.43
CA GLU A 96 8.28 -26.34 20.45
C GLU A 96 9.67 -25.74 20.31
N GLN A 97 10.15 -25.58 19.09
CA GLN A 97 11.53 -25.18 18.80
C GLN A 97 11.63 -24.02 17.81
N SER A 98 12.78 -23.38 17.78
CA SER A 98 13.15 -22.38 16.76
C SER A 98 14.63 -22.50 16.42
N TRP A 99 14.93 -22.24 15.14
CA TRP A 99 16.26 -22.41 14.55
C TRP A 99 16.68 -21.15 13.81
N ALA A 100 17.97 -20.88 13.82
CA ALA A 100 18.60 -19.83 13.02
C ALA A 100 19.68 -20.43 12.12
N ILE A 101 19.57 -20.24 10.82
CA ILE A 101 20.46 -20.81 9.79
C ILE A 101 21.29 -19.70 9.16
N PRO A 102 22.59 -19.60 9.46
CA PRO A 102 23.48 -18.58 8.91
C PRO A 102 24.03 -18.98 7.53
N MET A 103 24.06 -18.02 6.59
CA MET A 103 24.51 -18.23 5.21
C MET A 103 25.43 -17.11 4.70
N GLY A 104 26.05 -16.32 5.56
CA GLY A 104 26.93 -15.25 5.12
C GLY A 104 26.98 -14.04 6.04
N HIS A 105 26.72 -14.20 7.32
CA HIS A 105 26.96 -13.16 8.33
C HIS A 105 28.46 -12.90 8.46
N LYS A 106 28.86 -11.62 8.50
CA LYS A 106 30.28 -11.22 8.42
C LYS A 106 30.92 -10.92 9.76
N VAL A 107 30.12 -10.58 10.75
CA VAL A 107 30.57 -10.10 12.04
C VAL A 107 30.56 -11.23 13.06
N GLY A 108 31.71 -11.53 13.64
CA GLY A 108 31.88 -12.54 14.68
C GLY A 108 31.65 -11.98 16.10
N LYS A 109 32.40 -12.51 17.06
CA LYS A 109 32.35 -12.03 18.44
C LYS A 109 32.94 -10.62 18.58
N LEU A 110 32.30 -9.76 19.37
CA LEU A 110 32.88 -8.47 19.72
C LEU A 110 34.13 -8.70 20.61
N ILE A 111 35.28 -8.16 20.18
CA ILE A 111 36.52 -8.20 20.97
C ILE A 111 36.47 -7.09 22.01
N THR A 112 36.50 -7.43 23.29
CA THR A 112 36.51 -6.46 24.38
C THR A 112 37.86 -5.73 24.47
N PRO A 113 37.93 -4.53 25.07
CA PRO A 113 39.24 -3.84 25.27
C PRO A 113 40.25 -4.64 26.05
N GLU A 114 39.80 -5.49 26.98
CA GLU A 114 40.66 -6.39 27.76
C GLU A 114 41.27 -7.51 26.89
N GLU A 115 40.50 -8.06 25.96
CA GLU A 115 40.97 -9.09 25.01
C GLU A 115 41.91 -8.51 23.97
N ARG A 116 41.89 -7.22 23.66
CA ARG A 116 42.80 -6.57 22.71
C ARG A 116 44.21 -6.36 23.25
N GLY A 117 44.34 -6.17 24.55
CA GLY A 117 45.64 -5.87 25.19
C GLY A 117 46.23 -4.50 24.82
N ASP A 118 45.49 -3.62 24.14
CA ASP A 118 45.98 -2.33 23.62
C ASP A 118 45.55 -1.11 24.46
N GLY A 119 44.85 -1.33 25.55
CA GLY A 119 44.40 -0.28 26.46
C GLY A 119 43.36 0.68 25.89
N SER A 120 42.77 0.38 24.73
CA SER A 120 41.75 1.24 24.09
C SER A 120 40.44 1.24 24.87
N THR A 121 39.98 2.42 25.25
CA THR A 121 38.74 2.63 26.06
C THR A 121 37.48 2.79 25.18
N VAL A 122 37.23 1.92 24.23
CA VAL A 122 35.99 1.95 23.46
C VAL A 122 34.91 1.22 24.27
N PRO A 123 33.85 1.90 24.75
CA PRO A 123 32.82 1.24 25.51
C PRO A 123 32.06 0.22 24.65
N PRO A 124 31.62 -0.92 25.25
CA PRO A 124 30.85 -1.93 24.54
C PRO A 124 29.50 -1.35 24.01
N PRO A 125 28.94 -1.96 22.95
CA PRO A 125 27.62 -1.57 22.45
C PRO A 125 26.56 -1.60 23.55
N GLY A 126 25.82 -0.52 23.71
CA GLY A 126 24.80 -0.39 24.77
C GLY A 126 25.28 0.27 26.06
N HIS A 127 26.55 0.71 26.13
CA HIS A 127 27.04 1.45 27.31
C HIS A 127 26.24 2.75 27.51
N ARG A 128 25.73 2.94 28.73
CA ARG A 128 25.00 4.16 29.12
C ARG A 128 25.97 5.25 29.48
N LYS A 129 25.87 6.41 28.86
CA LYS A 129 26.64 7.60 29.21
C LYS A 129 25.74 8.54 30.03
N VAL A 130 26.17 8.88 31.22
CA VAL A 130 25.52 9.92 32.03
C VAL A 130 25.88 11.27 31.39
N LEU A 131 24.88 12.06 31.01
CA LEU A 131 25.05 13.40 30.47
C LEU A 131 25.26 14.42 31.64
N LYS A 132 25.75 15.62 31.31
CA LYS A 132 26.04 16.69 32.31
C LYS A 132 24.82 17.13 33.11
N ASP A 133 23.61 16.83 32.62
CA ASP A 133 22.32 17.11 33.29
C ASP A 133 21.81 15.94 34.18
N GLY A 134 22.62 14.88 34.32
CA GLY A 134 22.26 13.69 35.10
C GLY A 134 21.38 12.69 34.38
N SER A 135 20.95 12.97 33.11
CA SER A 135 20.20 12.02 32.31
C SER A 135 21.10 10.96 31.67
N GLU A 136 20.57 9.73 31.50
CA GLU A 136 21.28 8.64 30.81
C GLU A 136 20.98 8.65 29.33
N SER A 137 21.99 8.68 28.48
CA SER A 137 21.86 8.46 27.04
C SER A 137 22.51 7.16 26.63
N VAL A 138 21.77 6.34 25.87
CA VAL A 138 22.36 5.15 25.25
C VAL A 138 23.30 5.59 24.13
N ALA A 139 24.53 5.14 24.15
CA ALA A 139 25.51 5.44 23.09
C ALA A 139 24.93 5.04 21.72
N LYS A 140 24.69 6.04 20.86
CA LYS A 140 24.23 5.79 19.49
C LYS A 140 25.29 5.02 18.74
N ALA A 141 24.86 4.25 17.72
CA ALA A 141 25.65 3.37 16.83
C ALA A 141 26.97 3.93 16.26
N LYS A 142 27.30 5.18 16.48
CA LYS A 142 28.61 5.80 16.13
C LYS A 142 29.83 5.06 16.70
N TYR A 143 29.63 4.31 17.79
CA TYR A 143 30.72 3.55 18.43
C TYR A 143 30.87 2.14 17.85
N LEU A 144 29.88 1.59 17.15
CA LEU A 144 29.98 0.31 16.45
C LEU A 144 30.98 0.31 15.29
N ILE A 145 31.21 1.48 14.66
CA ILE A 145 32.14 1.63 13.52
C ILE A 145 33.61 1.47 13.95
N GLN A 146 33.91 1.67 15.24
CA GLN A 146 35.25 1.52 15.79
C GLN A 146 35.48 0.21 16.59
N ALA A 147 34.42 -0.60 16.72
CA ALA A 147 34.53 -1.88 17.42
C ALA A 147 35.28 -2.89 16.55
N THR A 148 36.24 -3.60 17.13
CA THR A 148 36.92 -4.71 16.48
C THR A 148 36.15 -5.99 16.76
N PHE A 149 35.95 -6.79 15.71
CA PHE A 149 35.25 -8.07 15.81
C PHE A 149 36.14 -9.20 15.31
N GLU A 150 36.05 -10.34 15.94
CA GLU A 150 36.58 -11.58 15.35
C GLU A 150 35.78 -11.92 14.08
N PRO A 151 36.39 -12.63 13.12
CA PRO A 151 35.65 -13.17 11.98
C PRO A 151 34.44 -14.02 12.45
N ALA A 152 33.35 -13.98 11.71
CA ALA A 152 32.24 -14.89 11.96
C ALA A 152 32.69 -16.35 11.77
N PRO A 153 32.09 -17.30 12.52
CA PRO A 153 32.38 -18.73 12.34
C PRO A 153 32.02 -19.17 10.92
N GLN A 154 32.61 -20.31 10.49
CA GLN A 154 32.27 -20.91 9.20
C GLN A 154 30.77 -21.16 9.12
N GLN A 155 30.16 -20.81 8.00
CA GLN A 155 28.74 -20.90 7.78
C GLN A 155 28.43 -21.78 6.57
N LEU A 156 27.17 -22.16 6.44
CA LEU A 156 26.69 -22.99 5.36
C LEU A 156 26.67 -22.26 4.02
N ASP A 157 26.90 -22.98 2.93
CA ASP A 157 26.66 -22.45 1.59
C ASP A 157 25.16 -22.20 1.39
N ARG A 158 24.83 -21.07 0.83
CA ARG A 158 23.45 -20.61 0.65
C ARG A 158 22.66 -21.53 -0.27
N PHE A 159 23.25 -21.99 -1.35
CA PHE A 159 22.55 -22.87 -2.29
C PHE A 159 22.30 -24.25 -1.67
N GLU A 160 23.23 -24.79 -0.92
CA GLU A 160 23.05 -26.04 -0.18
C GLU A 160 21.92 -25.92 0.86
N VAL A 161 21.84 -24.79 1.59
CA VAL A 161 20.76 -24.52 2.54
C VAL A 161 19.40 -24.48 1.83
N PHE A 162 19.27 -23.73 0.72
CA PHE A 162 18.00 -23.66 0.01
C PHE A 162 17.62 -24.98 -0.63
N GLU A 163 18.56 -25.78 -1.15
CA GLU A 163 18.24 -27.12 -1.65
C GLU A 163 17.78 -28.06 -0.54
N ALA A 164 18.43 -28.03 0.63
CA ALA A 164 17.98 -28.83 1.78
C ALA A 164 16.59 -28.41 2.30
N LEU A 165 16.26 -27.11 2.22
CA LEU A 165 14.94 -26.59 2.61
C LEU A 165 13.87 -26.73 1.51
N ARG A 166 14.22 -27.05 0.26
CA ARG A 166 13.27 -27.19 -0.85
C ARG A 166 12.10 -28.13 -0.53
N PRO A 167 12.29 -29.33 0.04
CA PRO A 167 11.18 -30.23 0.38
C PRO A 167 10.18 -29.61 1.36
N LEU A 168 10.62 -28.68 2.21
CA LEU A 168 9.78 -27.99 3.17
C LEU A 168 8.97 -26.86 2.50
N PHE A 169 9.62 -26.00 1.72
CA PHE A 169 8.97 -24.87 1.07
C PHE A 169 8.00 -25.27 -0.06
N PHE A 170 8.18 -26.48 -0.65
CA PHE A 170 7.28 -27.01 -1.67
C PHE A 170 6.35 -28.12 -1.14
N SER A 171 6.21 -28.26 0.18
CA SER A 171 5.25 -29.16 0.83
C SER A 171 3.88 -28.50 1.04
N GLU A 172 2.92 -29.30 1.49
CA GLU A 172 1.60 -28.88 1.95
C GLU A 172 1.62 -28.26 3.38
N CYS A 173 2.79 -28.14 4.01
CA CYS A 173 2.93 -27.45 5.29
C CYS A 173 2.52 -25.99 5.18
N VAL A 174 1.78 -25.49 6.17
CA VAL A 174 1.42 -24.07 6.23
C VAL A 174 2.65 -23.22 6.53
N LYS A 175 2.99 -22.31 5.62
CA LYS A 175 4.12 -21.38 5.72
C LYS A 175 3.64 -20.09 6.36
N ILE A 176 3.99 -19.88 7.60
CA ILE A 176 3.58 -18.75 8.42
C ILE A 176 4.70 -17.72 8.42
N ASN A 177 4.35 -16.44 8.25
CA ASN A 177 5.32 -15.35 8.36
C ASN A 177 4.62 -14.04 8.73
N HIS A 178 5.41 -13.03 9.06
CA HIS A 178 4.99 -11.66 9.20
C HIS A 178 5.41 -10.86 7.96
N ASN A 179 4.46 -10.55 7.05
CA ASN A 179 4.69 -10.01 5.71
C ASN A 179 5.29 -11.06 4.75
N VAL A 180 4.68 -12.24 4.72
CA VAL A 180 5.15 -13.42 3.98
C VAL A 180 5.51 -13.16 2.52
N LYS A 181 4.88 -12.18 1.88
CA LYS A 181 5.15 -11.83 0.47
C LYS A 181 6.59 -11.41 0.24
N PHE A 182 7.17 -10.64 1.16
CA PHE A 182 8.56 -10.19 1.05
C PHE A 182 9.51 -11.37 1.11
N ASP A 183 9.36 -12.24 2.11
CA ASP A 183 10.25 -13.36 2.34
C ASP A 183 10.11 -14.44 1.26
N ALA A 184 8.88 -14.82 0.91
CA ALA A 184 8.62 -15.80 -0.14
C ALA A 184 9.19 -15.37 -1.50
N ARG A 185 9.07 -14.09 -1.86
CA ARG A 185 9.65 -13.54 -3.10
C ARG A 185 11.17 -13.41 -3.03
N SER A 186 11.73 -13.11 -1.86
CA SER A 186 13.18 -13.03 -1.67
C SER A 186 13.87 -14.39 -1.83
N ILE A 187 13.21 -15.48 -1.43
CA ILE A 187 13.76 -16.83 -1.60
C ILE A 187 13.44 -17.44 -2.99
N GLN A 188 12.46 -16.90 -3.71
CA GLN A 188 12.07 -17.39 -5.05
C GLN A 188 13.25 -17.52 -6.01
N LYS A 189 14.19 -16.58 -6.00
CA LYS A 189 15.37 -16.58 -6.90
C LYS A 189 16.29 -17.79 -6.72
N TYR A 190 16.29 -18.41 -5.54
CA TYR A 190 17.08 -19.62 -5.27
C TYR A 190 16.35 -20.88 -5.74
N TYR A 191 15.03 -20.83 -5.90
CA TYR A 191 14.22 -21.95 -6.35
C TYR A 191 13.77 -21.85 -7.82
N GLY A 192 13.88 -20.69 -8.44
CA GLY A 192 13.35 -20.43 -9.79
C GLY A 192 11.83 -20.20 -9.84
N SER A 193 11.11 -20.45 -8.73
CA SER A 193 9.67 -20.24 -8.60
C SER A 193 9.31 -19.89 -7.16
N LEU A 194 8.12 -19.28 -6.97
CA LEU A 194 7.58 -19.06 -5.63
C LEU A 194 7.38 -20.41 -4.92
N PRO A 195 7.68 -20.51 -3.62
CA PRO A 195 7.28 -21.65 -2.81
C PRO A 195 5.79 -21.94 -2.94
N SER A 196 5.40 -23.21 -2.81
CA SER A 196 3.99 -23.58 -2.94
C SER A 196 3.16 -23.07 -1.75
N LYS A 197 1.88 -22.80 -1.98
CA LYS A 197 0.92 -22.58 -0.89
C LYS A 197 0.69 -23.90 -0.10
N PRO A 198 0.13 -23.90 1.13
CA PRO A 198 -0.57 -22.76 1.74
C PRO A 198 0.35 -21.79 2.52
N TYR A 199 -0.09 -20.52 2.56
CA TYR A 199 0.56 -19.48 3.36
C TYR A 199 -0.35 -18.95 4.45
N CYS A 200 0.24 -18.33 5.49
CA CYS A 200 -0.50 -17.54 6.46
C CYS A 200 0.33 -16.30 6.89
N ASP A 201 -0.20 -15.11 6.61
CA ASP A 201 0.42 -13.83 6.98
C ASP A 201 -0.19 -13.30 8.27
N THR A 202 0.65 -13.06 9.29
CA THR A 202 0.19 -12.59 10.59
C THR A 202 -0.35 -11.15 10.57
N MET A 203 0.07 -10.30 9.62
CA MET A 203 -0.50 -8.95 9.43
C MET A 203 -1.94 -9.03 8.93
N VAL A 204 -2.18 -9.89 7.92
CA VAL A 204 -3.52 -10.11 7.36
C VAL A 204 -4.42 -10.78 8.39
N LEU A 205 -3.90 -11.77 9.10
CA LEU A 205 -4.62 -12.47 10.17
C LEU A 205 -5.05 -11.50 11.31
N GLN A 206 -4.14 -10.60 11.73
CA GLN A 206 -4.47 -9.56 12.71
C GLN A 206 -5.54 -8.61 12.19
N HIS A 207 -5.46 -8.18 10.94
CA HIS A 207 -6.45 -7.29 10.33
C HIS A 207 -7.85 -7.92 10.27
N ILE A 208 -7.95 -9.22 10.03
CA ILE A 208 -9.23 -9.95 10.10
C ILE A 208 -9.77 -9.96 11.53
N CYS A 209 -8.89 -10.14 12.53
CA CYS A 209 -9.26 -10.14 13.94
C CYS A 209 -9.62 -8.74 14.45
N ASP A 210 -8.85 -7.71 14.05
CA ASP A 210 -9.05 -6.31 14.44
C ASP A 210 -8.33 -5.37 13.45
N GLU A 211 -9.11 -4.66 12.63
CA GLU A 211 -8.63 -3.71 11.64
C GLU A 211 -8.32 -2.31 12.21
N ASN A 212 -8.64 -2.05 13.49
CA ASN A 212 -8.51 -0.72 14.09
C ASN A 212 -7.15 -0.47 14.76
N ILE A 213 -6.25 -1.44 14.78
CA ILE A 213 -4.91 -1.24 15.34
C ILE A 213 -4.12 -0.21 14.51
N SER A 214 -3.33 0.61 15.17
CA SER A 214 -2.59 1.71 14.54
C SER A 214 -1.37 1.26 13.74
N SER A 215 -0.82 0.08 14.04
CA SER A 215 0.38 -0.46 13.39
C SER A 215 0.30 -1.98 13.30
N PHE A 216 0.70 -2.50 12.13
CA PHE A 216 0.76 -3.94 11.84
C PHE A 216 2.20 -4.47 11.85
N SER A 217 3.17 -3.76 12.44
CA SER A 217 4.52 -4.33 12.64
C SER A 217 4.50 -5.49 13.63
N LEU A 218 5.42 -6.45 13.51
CA LEU A 218 5.48 -7.61 14.41
C LEU A 218 5.56 -7.18 15.88
N VAL A 219 6.38 -6.17 16.19
CA VAL A 219 6.46 -5.57 17.54
C VAL A 219 5.11 -5.08 18.03
N SER A 220 4.36 -4.36 17.18
CA SER A 220 3.03 -3.84 17.55
C SER A 220 2.03 -4.97 17.76
N LEU A 221 2.08 -6.02 16.93
CA LEU A 221 1.23 -7.20 17.09
C LEU A 221 1.53 -7.93 18.40
N ILE A 222 2.80 -8.07 18.75
CA ILE A 222 3.23 -8.69 20.02
C ILE A 222 2.70 -7.86 21.20
N GLN A 223 2.90 -6.54 21.18
CA GLN A 223 2.41 -5.63 22.23
C GLN A 223 0.89 -5.67 22.37
N HIS A 224 0.17 -5.74 21.26
CA HIS A 224 -1.29 -5.79 21.26
C HIS A 224 -1.85 -7.14 21.78
N ASN A 225 -1.17 -8.24 21.46
CA ASN A 225 -1.70 -9.56 21.73
C ASN A 225 -1.15 -10.23 23.01
N PHE A 226 -0.01 -9.79 23.57
CA PHE A 226 0.64 -10.47 24.69
C PHE A 226 0.95 -9.51 25.83
N ALA A 227 0.51 -9.85 27.06
CA ALA A 227 0.74 -9.04 28.25
C ALA A 227 2.23 -8.95 28.65
N ASN A 228 2.98 -10.04 28.48
CA ASN A 228 4.39 -10.16 28.88
C ASN A 228 5.33 -10.00 27.66
N HIS A 229 5.24 -8.88 26.94
CA HIS A 229 6.01 -8.61 25.72
C HIS A 229 7.43 -8.10 25.95
N ASN A 230 7.88 -7.95 27.20
CA ASN A 230 9.19 -7.37 27.56
C ASN A 230 10.40 -8.17 27.04
N ALA A 231 10.20 -9.43 26.62
CA ALA A 231 11.24 -10.28 26.05
C ALA A 231 11.64 -9.88 24.61
N TYR A 232 10.84 -9.05 23.92
CA TYR A 232 11.10 -8.63 22.54
C TYR A 232 11.48 -7.14 22.43
N ARG A 233 12.42 -6.68 23.24
CA ARG A 233 12.92 -5.29 23.19
C ARG A 233 14.04 -5.06 22.16
N GLU A 234 14.56 -6.13 21.56
CA GLU A 234 15.71 -6.09 20.64
C GLU A 234 15.35 -5.67 19.21
N GLY A 235 14.09 -5.39 18.90
CA GLY A 235 13.59 -5.03 17.55
C GLY A 235 14.13 -3.74 16.91
N LYS A 236 15.25 -3.19 17.42
CA LYS A 236 16.02 -2.11 16.78
C LYS A 236 17.24 -2.63 16.01
N ILE A 237 17.52 -3.93 16.08
CA ILE A 237 18.68 -4.56 15.45
C ILE A 237 18.46 -4.70 13.94
N GLY A 238 17.26 -5.00 13.48
CA GLY A 238 16.92 -5.43 12.13
C GLY A 238 17.47 -4.59 10.96
N LYS A 239 17.70 -3.29 11.15
CA LYS A 239 18.30 -2.45 10.09
C LYS A 239 19.80 -2.60 9.95
N ASN A 240 20.49 -3.18 10.93
CA ASN A 240 21.93 -3.30 11.00
C ASN A 240 22.36 -4.71 11.43
N ILE A 241 21.54 -5.71 11.16
CA ILE A 241 21.76 -7.08 11.62
C ILE A 241 23.07 -7.68 11.08
N ASP A 242 23.56 -7.24 9.94
CA ASP A 242 24.82 -7.64 9.34
C ASP A 242 26.07 -7.05 10.03
N SER A 243 25.87 -6.09 10.96
CA SER A 243 26.93 -5.41 11.71
C SER A 243 26.91 -5.70 13.21
N VAL A 244 26.07 -6.60 13.69
CA VAL A 244 26.04 -7.04 15.11
C VAL A 244 26.78 -8.37 15.29
N PRO A 245 27.21 -8.73 16.54
CA PRO A 245 27.81 -10.04 16.81
C PRO A 245 26.93 -11.21 16.34
N PHE A 246 27.59 -12.29 15.91
CA PHE A 246 26.94 -13.47 15.33
C PHE A 246 25.88 -14.08 16.23
N ASP A 247 26.15 -14.23 17.53
CA ASP A 247 25.21 -14.75 18.53
C ASP A 247 24.00 -13.84 18.75
N VAL A 248 24.19 -12.52 18.66
CA VAL A 248 23.12 -11.52 18.74
C VAL A 248 22.23 -11.61 17.49
N ALA A 249 22.83 -11.74 16.31
CA ALA A 249 22.08 -11.93 15.06
C ALA A 249 21.28 -13.24 15.08
N ALA A 250 21.90 -14.36 15.46
CA ALA A 250 21.25 -15.65 15.57
C ALA A 250 20.04 -15.60 16.52
N ARG A 251 20.21 -14.98 17.70
CA ARG A 251 19.12 -14.77 18.67
C ARG A 251 17.99 -13.94 18.09
N TYR A 252 18.29 -12.89 17.35
CA TYR A 252 17.28 -12.03 16.73
C TYR A 252 16.47 -12.82 15.70
N VAL A 253 17.13 -13.51 14.78
CA VAL A 253 16.52 -14.27 13.68
C VAL A 253 15.56 -15.33 14.18
N HIS A 254 15.98 -16.17 15.16
CA HIS A 254 15.07 -17.19 15.68
C HIS A 254 13.90 -16.60 16.47
N LEU A 255 14.08 -15.42 17.15
CA LEU A 255 13.00 -14.77 17.87
C LEU A 255 11.93 -14.22 16.92
N ASP A 256 12.30 -13.64 15.78
CA ASP A 256 11.34 -13.13 14.80
C ASP A 256 10.47 -14.27 14.25
N ALA A 257 11.07 -15.38 13.82
CA ALA A 257 10.34 -16.56 13.43
C ALA A 257 9.45 -17.10 14.59
N ARG A 258 9.98 -17.16 15.82
CA ARG A 258 9.23 -17.64 16.98
C ARG A 258 8.03 -16.75 17.31
N TRP A 259 8.18 -15.45 17.30
CA TRP A 259 7.09 -14.53 17.57
C TRP A 259 6.05 -14.47 16.43
N ALA A 260 6.46 -14.67 15.18
CA ALA A 260 5.52 -14.88 14.09
C ALA A 260 4.63 -16.12 14.34
N TRP A 261 5.24 -17.24 14.78
CA TRP A 261 4.52 -18.46 15.17
C TRP A 261 3.55 -18.22 16.34
N LEU A 262 4.01 -17.62 17.43
CA LEU A 262 3.17 -17.38 18.60
C LEU A 262 1.99 -16.45 18.27
N THR A 263 2.23 -15.42 17.47
CA THR A 263 1.20 -14.50 16.99
C THR A 263 0.17 -15.23 16.14
N TYR A 264 0.61 -16.05 15.19
CA TYR A 264 -0.27 -16.93 14.41
C TYR A 264 -1.15 -17.81 15.31
N LYS A 265 -0.55 -18.55 16.25
CA LYS A 265 -1.28 -19.44 17.16
C LYS A 265 -2.36 -18.70 17.93
N LYS A 266 -2.07 -17.50 18.42
CA LYS A 266 -3.04 -16.71 19.17
C LYS A 266 -4.18 -16.18 18.29
N LEU A 267 -3.86 -15.69 17.09
CA LEU A 267 -4.85 -15.12 16.18
C LEU A 267 -5.73 -16.19 15.53
N ILE A 268 -5.14 -17.32 15.11
CA ILE A 268 -5.91 -18.41 14.53
C ILE A 268 -6.87 -19.04 15.55
N ALA A 269 -6.50 -19.07 16.83
CA ALA A 269 -7.40 -19.49 17.89
C ALA A 269 -8.62 -18.56 18.02
N LYS A 270 -8.45 -17.24 17.90
CA LYS A 270 -9.57 -16.28 17.86
C LYS A 270 -10.52 -16.56 16.69
N ILE A 271 -9.97 -16.84 15.50
CA ILE A 271 -10.77 -17.14 14.31
C ILE A 271 -11.48 -18.49 14.45
N LYS A 272 -10.84 -19.51 15.04
CA LYS A 272 -11.48 -20.80 15.30
C LYS A 272 -12.64 -20.70 16.29
N ILE A 273 -12.59 -19.79 17.25
CA ILE A 273 -13.71 -19.49 18.15
C ILE A 273 -14.85 -18.82 17.36
N ASP A 274 -14.51 -17.96 16.44
CA ASP A 274 -15.45 -17.22 15.59
C ASP A 274 -15.37 -17.70 14.14
N CYS A 275 -15.88 -18.89 13.90
CA CYS A 275 -15.81 -19.56 12.59
C CYS A 275 -16.39 -18.75 11.43
N SER A 276 -17.19 -17.69 11.70
CA SER A 276 -17.72 -16.82 10.64
C SER A 276 -16.63 -16.04 9.90
N LEU A 277 -15.41 -15.97 10.44
CA LEU A 277 -14.24 -15.32 9.82
C LEU A 277 -13.40 -16.27 8.94
N ILE A 278 -13.66 -17.57 8.98
CA ILE A 278 -12.89 -18.56 8.20
C ILE A 278 -12.97 -18.30 6.69
N PRO A 279 -14.13 -18.04 6.07
CA PRO A 279 -14.19 -17.75 4.63
C PRO A 279 -13.39 -16.51 4.22
N VAL A 280 -13.33 -15.50 5.11
CA VAL A 280 -12.53 -14.29 4.89
C VAL A 280 -11.03 -14.62 4.94
N LEU A 281 -10.62 -15.46 5.88
CA LEU A 281 -9.23 -15.91 6.01
C LEU A 281 -8.79 -16.69 4.78
N GLU A 282 -9.56 -17.70 4.39
CA GLU A 282 -9.23 -18.55 3.23
C GLU A 282 -9.11 -17.73 1.95
N LYS A 283 -10.05 -16.81 1.71
CA LYS A 283 -10.01 -15.89 0.56
C LYS A 283 -8.76 -15.01 0.57
N ASP A 284 -8.46 -14.37 1.71
CA ASP A 284 -7.32 -13.45 1.79
C ASP A 284 -5.97 -14.19 1.67
N MET A 285 -5.87 -15.43 2.18
CA MET A 285 -4.66 -16.23 2.02
C MET A 285 -4.48 -16.73 0.57
N GLU A 286 -5.56 -17.11 -0.10
CA GLU A 286 -5.50 -17.46 -1.54
C GLU A 286 -5.13 -16.24 -2.38
N LEU A 287 -5.74 -15.08 -2.10
CA LEU A 287 -5.44 -13.83 -2.78
C LEU A 287 -3.99 -13.38 -2.54
N LEU A 288 -3.41 -13.67 -1.39
CA LEU A 288 -2.02 -13.35 -1.09
C LEU A 288 -1.07 -14.00 -2.11
N TYR A 289 -1.34 -15.26 -2.49
CA TYR A 289 -0.58 -15.95 -3.53
C TYR A 289 -0.72 -15.30 -4.90
N VAL A 290 -1.94 -14.90 -5.27
CA VAL A 290 -2.20 -14.14 -6.52
C VAL A 290 -1.42 -12.83 -6.53
N ILE A 291 -1.46 -12.08 -5.43
CA ILE A 291 -0.73 -10.80 -5.29
C ILE A 291 0.78 -11.00 -5.45
N MET A 292 1.36 -12.06 -4.89
CA MET A 292 2.79 -12.34 -5.06
C MET A 292 3.16 -12.52 -6.53
N HIS A 293 2.33 -13.20 -7.32
CA HIS A 293 2.54 -13.35 -8.76
C HIS A 293 2.38 -12.02 -9.52
N MET A 294 1.40 -11.19 -9.14
CA MET A 294 1.21 -9.85 -9.73
C MET A 294 2.41 -8.94 -9.45
N GLU A 295 2.88 -8.93 -8.21
CA GLU A 295 4.07 -8.16 -7.80
C GLU A 295 5.34 -8.66 -8.48
N GLU A 296 5.45 -9.96 -8.72
CA GLU A 296 6.58 -10.57 -9.43
C GLU A 296 6.55 -10.22 -10.92
N GLU A 297 5.40 -10.30 -11.56
CA GLU A 297 5.25 -9.90 -12.98
C GLU A 297 5.56 -8.42 -13.15
N GLY A 298 4.96 -7.56 -12.33
CA GLY A 298 5.08 -6.11 -12.43
C GLY A 298 4.40 -5.55 -13.68
N ILE A 299 4.49 -4.24 -13.86
CA ILE A 299 3.94 -3.54 -15.02
C ILE A 299 5.03 -2.79 -15.77
N SER A 300 5.06 -2.94 -17.09
CA SER A 300 6.05 -2.29 -17.95
C SER A 300 5.79 -0.79 -18.09
N VAL A 301 6.86 -0.02 -18.19
CA VAL A 301 6.86 1.43 -18.33
C VAL A 301 7.73 1.83 -19.52
N ASP A 302 7.20 2.69 -20.37
CA ASP A 302 7.98 3.34 -21.42
C ASP A 302 9.00 4.32 -20.82
N HIS A 303 10.22 3.83 -20.70
CA HIS A 303 11.32 4.59 -20.09
C HIS A 303 11.70 5.84 -20.90
N TYR A 304 11.57 5.79 -22.24
CA TYR A 304 11.89 6.93 -23.10
C TYR A 304 10.84 8.04 -22.92
N SER A 305 9.56 7.68 -22.97
CA SER A 305 8.47 8.62 -22.71
C SER A 305 8.52 9.19 -21.30
N LEU A 306 8.92 8.41 -20.28
CA LEU A 306 9.10 8.89 -18.91
C LEU A 306 10.22 9.93 -18.81
N LYS A 307 11.36 9.72 -19.48
CA LYS A 307 12.45 10.71 -19.55
C LYS A 307 12.06 11.97 -20.33
N SER A 308 11.28 11.81 -21.40
CA SER A 308 10.75 12.94 -22.18
C SER A 308 9.79 13.79 -21.35
N LEU A 309 8.86 13.15 -20.64
CA LEU A 309 7.93 13.82 -19.74
C LEU A 309 8.67 14.62 -18.66
N ARG A 310 9.77 14.08 -18.11
CA ARG A 310 10.61 14.82 -17.15
C ARG A 310 11.09 16.16 -17.72
N LYS A 311 11.64 16.14 -18.96
CA LYS A 311 12.15 17.36 -19.62
C LYS A 311 11.05 18.37 -19.89
N GLU A 312 9.86 17.89 -20.32
CA GLU A 312 8.69 18.72 -20.55
C GLU A 312 8.24 19.42 -19.26
N LEU A 313 8.14 18.65 -18.16
CA LEU A 313 7.75 19.19 -16.85
C LEU A 313 8.78 20.20 -16.32
N ASP A 314 10.08 19.94 -16.51
CA ASP A 314 11.16 20.87 -16.13
C ASP A 314 11.02 22.22 -16.87
N SER A 315 10.71 22.19 -18.18
CA SER A 315 10.46 23.40 -18.97
C SER A 315 9.22 24.16 -18.47
N LYS A 316 8.09 23.47 -18.34
CA LYS A 316 6.84 24.09 -17.85
C LYS A 316 6.98 24.70 -16.46
N LEU A 317 7.67 24.01 -15.55
CA LEU A 317 7.95 24.54 -14.20
C LEU A 317 8.80 25.80 -14.26
N LYS A 318 9.81 25.85 -15.14
CA LYS A 318 10.63 27.04 -15.33
C LYS A 318 9.78 28.22 -15.83
N ASP A 319 8.93 28.01 -16.83
CA ASP A 319 8.07 29.05 -17.40
C ASP A 319 7.03 29.55 -16.38
N THR A 320 6.39 28.64 -15.65
CA THR A 320 5.45 28.97 -14.57
C THR A 320 6.13 29.73 -13.44
N LEU A 321 7.38 29.38 -13.07
CA LEU A 321 8.15 30.12 -12.05
C LEU A 321 8.46 31.55 -12.48
N LEU A 322 8.82 31.76 -13.74
CA LEU A 322 9.05 33.08 -14.29
C LEU A 322 7.77 33.92 -14.19
N ALA A 323 6.63 33.40 -14.65
CA ALA A 323 5.35 34.07 -14.57
C ALA A 323 4.92 34.41 -13.12
N ILE A 324 5.17 33.47 -12.17
CA ILE A 324 4.93 33.71 -10.75
C ILE A 324 5.84 34.86 -10.22
N SER A 325 7.12 34.82 -10.59
CA SER A 325 8.10 35.81 -10.11
C SER A 325 7.83 37.23 -10.64
N GLU A 326 7.27 37.36 -11.84
CA GLU A 326 6.84 38.66 -12.42
C GLU A 326 5.67 39.24 -11.64
N ILE A 327 4.76 38.41 -11.14
CA ILE A 327 3.57 38.87 -10.39
C ILE A 327 3.88 39.09 -8.90
N ALA A 328 4.66 38.20 -8.31
CA ALA A 328 5.02 38.28 -6.89
C ALA A 328 6.25 39.22 -6.68
N TYR A 329 7.42 38.63 -6.74
CA TYR A 329 8.73 39.30 -6.68
C TYR A 329 9.83 38.34 -7.11
N PRO A 330 10.98 38.82 -7.58
CA PRO A 330 12.13 38.00 -7.91
C PRO A 330 12.58 37.15 -6.71
N GLY A 331 12.71 35.80 -6.94
CA GLY A 331 13.11 34.87 -5.90
C GLY A 331 11.96 34.34 -5.03
N PHE A 332 10.71 34.62 -5.36
CA PHE A 332 9.54 34.00 -4.71
C PHE A 332 9.59 32.48 -4.87
N ASN A 333 9.48 31.75 -3.75
CA ASN A 333 9.47 30.30 -3.75
C ASN A 333 8.04 29.73 -3.64
N PRO A 334 7.44 29.25 -4.75
CA PRO A 334 6.10 28.70 -4.75
C PRO A 334 5.96 27.35 -4.00
N ASP A 335 7.05 26.69 -3.62
CA ASP A 335 7.02 25.51 -2.76
C ASP A 335 6.93 25.86 -1.27
N SER A 336 7.34 27.06 -0.89
CA SER A 336 7.26 27.56 0.48
C SER A 336 5.83 27.93 0.87
N ASN A 337 5.19 27.10 1.72
CA ASN A 337 3.87 27.43 2.27
C ASN A 337 3.88 28.75 3.03
N LYS A 338 4.98 29.08 3.71
CA LYS A 338 5.15 30.34 4.46
C LYS A 338 5.13 31.54 3.53
N GLU A 339 5.87 31.50 2.43
CA GLU A 339 5.89 32.60 1.45
C GLU A 339 4.53 32.75 0.76
N LYS A 340 3.88 31.66 0.32
CA LYS A 340 2.52 31.71 -0.21
C LYS A 340 1.53 32.32 0.78
N GLN A 341 1.59 31.95 2.06
CA GLN A 341 0.73 32.53 3.10
C GLN A 341 0.96 34.03 3.29
N GLN A 342 2.21 34.44 3.37
CA GLN A 342 2.58 35.84 3.53
C GLN A 342 2.12 36.66 2.33
N PHE A 343 2.41 36.22 1.13
CA PHE A 343 2.04 36.95 -0.09
C PHE A 343 0.52 37.02 -0.29
N LEU A 344 -0.21 35.92 -0.12
CA LEU A 344 -1.65 35.90 -0.35
C LEU A 344 -2.46 36.60 0.74
N PHE A 345 -2.09 36.45 2.01
CA PHE A 345 -2.97 36.79 3.12
C PHE A 345 -2.52 37.94 3.99
N ASN A 346 -1.23 38.35 3.97
CA ASN A 346 -0.79 39.52 4.69
C ASN A 346 -1.44 40.78 4.12
N LYS A 347 -1.58 41.81 4.97
CA LYS A 347 -2.12 43.11 4.54
C LYS A 347 -1.20 43.76 3.47
N LYS A 348 -1.78 44.55 2.58
CA LYS A 348 -1.03 45.25 1.52
C LYS A 348 0.15 46.06 2.06
N ARG A 349 -0.02 46.75 3.21
CA ARG A 349 1.08 47.47 3.90
C ARG A 349 2.23 46.57 4.39
N GLN A 350 2.06 45.29 4.39
CA GLN A 350 3.04 44.26 4.77
C GLN A 350 3.56 43.50 3.54
N GLY A 351 3.30 43.98 2.33
CA GLY A 351 3.71 43.34 1.09
C GLY A 351 2.85 42.17 0.64
N GLY A 352 1.68 41.95 1.25
CA GLY A 352 0.74 40.88 0.85
C GLY A 352 -0.45 41.40 0.06
N LEU A 353 -1.26 40.50 -0.48
CA LEU A 353 -2.48 40.83 -1.25
C LEU A 353 -3.70 41.11 -0.37
N GLY A 354 -3.68 40.73 0.90
CA GLY A 354 -4.78 40.94 1.85
C GLY A 354 -6.01 40.07 1.56
N LEU A 355 -5.85 38.95 0.86
CA LEU A 355 -6.94 38.02 0.60
C LEU A 355 -7.41 37.33 1.90
N LYS A 356 -8.70 37.00 1.98
CA LYS A 356 -9.26 36.27 3.12
C LYS A 356 -9.01 34.78 2.94
N PRO A 357 -8.34 34.09 3.89
CA PRO A 357 -8.09 32.66 3.78
C PRO A 357 -9.40 31.87 3.87
N PRO A 358 -9.69 30.98 2.90
CA PRO A 358 -10.92 30.20 2.91
C PRO A 358 -10.97 29.12 4.02
N LYS A 359 -9.80 28.67 4.50
CA LYS A 359 -9.65 27.61 5.47
C LYS A 359 -8.37 27.83 6.30
N ARG A 360 -8.38 27.29 7.53
CA ARG A 360 -7.18 27.26 8.38
C ARG A 360 -6.76 25.82 8.67
N THR A 361 -5.48 25.62 8.87
CA THR A 361 -4.91 24.34 9.30
C THR A 361 -5.23 24.07 10.78
N PRO A 362 -5.06 22.83 11.30
CA PRO A 362 -5.22 22.56 12.73
C PRO A 362 -4.40 23.46 13.65
N ASN A 363 -3.24 23.93 13.17
CA ASN A 363 -2.39 24.88 13.90
C ASN A 363 -2.79 26.37 13.66
N ASN A 364 -4.03 26.61 13.24
CA ASN A 364 -4.59 27.94 12.98
C ASN A 364 -3.87 28.78 11.92
N ALA A 365 -2.95 28.23 11.13
CA ALA A 365 -2.32 28.92 10.01
C ALA A 365 -3.26 28.94 8.79
N PRO A 366 -3.23 30.00 7.94
CA PRO A 366 -3.98 30.03 6.68
C PRO A 366 -3.60 28.83 5.79
N SER A 367 -4.58 28.10 5.26
CA SER A 367 -4.30 27.00 4.32
C SER A 367 -4.02 27.53 2.92
N VAL A 368 -2.99 26.95 2.27
CA VAL A 368 -2.61 27.16 0.86
C VAL A 368 -2.66 25.84 0.08
N ASP A 369 -3.47 24.89 0.56
CA ASP A 369 -3.74 23.65 -0.16
C ASP A 369 -4.54 23.93 -1.46
N SER A 370 -4.57 22.94 -2.38
CA SER A 370 -5.21 23.11 -3.68
C SER A 370 -6.70 23.46 -3.54
N GLU A 371 -7.40 22.94 -2.51
CA GLU A 371 -8.82 23.28 -2.25
C GLU A 371 -8.98 24.77 -1.86
N SER A 372 -8.07 25.27 -1.03
CA SER A 372 -8.08 26.67 -0.60
C SER A 372 -7.72 27.60 -1.75
N LEU A 373 -6.72 27.25 -2.55
CA LEU A 373 -6.33 28.04 -3.74
C LEU A 373 -7.44 28.01 -4.78
N GLU A 374 -8.12 26.90 -5.01
CA GLU A 374 -9.23 26.81 -5.96
C GLU A 374 -10.36 27.78 -5.62
N LYS A 375 -10.72 27.93 -4.33
CA LYS A 375 -11.70 28.92 -3.87
C LYS A 375 -11.26 30.38 -4.09
N LEU A 376 -9.96 30.60 -4.32
CA LEU A 376 -9.36 31.91 -4.59
C LEU A 376 -9.05 32.13 -6.08
N ARG A 377 -9.28 31.14 -6.97
CA ARG A 377 -8.88 31.14 -8.39
C ARG A 377 -9.21 32.48 -9.13
N GLY A 378 -10.37 33.04 -8.92
CA GLY A 378 -10.79 34.29 -9.56
C GLY A 378 -10.43 35.56 -8.79
N LYS A 379 -9.66 35.48 -7.69
CA LYS A 379 -9.39 36.66 -6.83
C LYS A 379 -8.09 37.38 -7.18
N HIS A 380 -7.12 36.69 -7.79
CA HIS A 380 -5.86 37.30 -8.21
C HIS A 380 -5.16 36.44 -9.27
N PRO A 381 -4.46 37.05 -10.29
CA PRO A 381 -3.80 36.31 -11.38
C PRO A 381 -2.75 35.29 -10.94
N ILE A 382 -2.11 35.47 -9.78
CA ILE A 382 -1.11 34.51 -9.25
C ILE A 382 -1.73 33.17 -8.86
N VAL A 383 -3.02 33.12 -8.48
CA VAL A 383 -3.64 31.92 -7.92
C VAL A 383 -3.71 30.76 -8.92
N PRO A 384 -4.14 31.00 -10.20
CA PRO A 384 -4.05 29.95 -11.22
C PRO A 384 -2.64 29.42 -11.42
N LEU A 385 -1.62 30.28 -11.41
CA LEU A 385 -0.22 29.89 -11.57
C LEU A 385 0.29 29.06 -10.39
N LEU A 386 -0.11 29.38 -9.15
CA LEU A 386 0.22 28.59 -7.97
C LEU A 386 -0.45 27.21 -8.00
N LEU A 387 -1.67 27.11 -8.53
CA LEU A 387 -2.35 25.82 -8.75
C LEU A 387 -1.63 24.99 -9.81
N GLU A 388 -1.28 25.59 -10.94
CA GLU A 388 -0.52 24.96 -12.02
C GLU A 388 0.86 24.47 -11.52
N TRP A 389 1.58 25.31 -10.76
CA TRP A 389 2.84 24.94 -10.12
C TRP A 389 2.69 23.71 -9.24
N GLN A 390 1.67 23.68 -8.36
CA GLN A 390 1.44 22.53 -7.46
C GLN A 390 1.13 21.26 -8.24
N GLU A 391 0.38 21.35 -9.33
CA GLU A 391 0.06 20.21 -10.20
C GLU A 391 1.30 19.68 -10.91
N LEU A 392 2.09 20.56 -11.56
CA LEU A 392 3.32 20.20 -12.25
C LEU A 392 4.38 19.60 -11.31
N GLN A 393 4.56 20.19 -10.12
CA GLN A 393 5.47 19.66 -9.10
C GLN A 393 5.03 18.28 -8.59
N LYS A 394 3.73 18.08 -8.38
CA LYS A 394 3.20 16.76 -8.00
C LYS A 394 3.42 15.73 -9.10
N LEU A 395 3.16 16.09 -10.35
CA LEU A 395 3.43 15.20 -11.50
C LEU A 395 4.90 14.83 -11.58
N LYS A 396 5.80 15.79 -11.47
CA LYS A 396 7.25 15.58 -11.53
C LYS A 396 7.73 14.73 -10.36
N SER A 397 7.48 15.18 -9.12
CA SER A 397 8.05 14.53 -7.92
C SER A 397 7.48 13.15 -7.66
N THR A 398 6.16 12.97 -7.83
CA THR A 398 5.48 11.70 -7.49
C THR A 398 5.60 10.67 -8.60
N TYR A 399 5.37 11.09 -9.86
CA TYR A 399 5.20 10.13 -10.95
C TYR A 399 6.40 10.05 -11.91
N VAL A 400 7.31 11.02 -11.89
CA VAL A 400 8.53 10.92 -12.69
C VAL A 400 9.72 10.56 -11.79
N GLU A 401 10.06 11.43 -10.85
CA GLU A 401 11.21 11.23 -9.96
C GLU A 401 10.98 10.11 -8.95
N GLY A 402 9.71 9.88 -8.56
CA GLY A 402 9.33 8.78 -7.68
C GLY A 402 9.30 7.41 -8.35
N LEU A 403 9.14 7.33 -9.68
CA LEU A 403 9.10 6.06 -10.41
C LEU A 403 10.46 5.63 -10.99
N LEU A 404 11.26 6.58 -11.49
CA LEU A 404 12.54 6.29 -12.14
C LEU A 404 13.48 5.39 -11.32
N PRO A 405 13.73 5.64 -10.01
CA PRO A 405 14.63 4.80 -9.21
C PRO A 405 14.05 3.42 -8.88
N LYS A 406 12.73 3.21 -9.09
CA LYS A 406 12.03 1.96 -8.81
C LYS A 406 11.90 1.05 -10.02
N LEU A 407 12.32 1.52 -11.19
CA LEU A 407 12.32 0.71 -12.40
C LEU A 407 13.35 -0.43 -12.27
N ASN A 408 12.88 -1.64 -12.52
CA ASN A 408 13.72 -2.83 -12.62
C ASN A 408 13.51 -3.45 -14.01
N ARG A 409 14.52 -3.37 -14.88
CA ARG A 409 14.44 -3.87 -16.27
C ARG A 409 13.21 -3.36 -17.01
N GLY A 410 12.89 -2.06 -16.85
CA GLY A 410 11.76 -1.42 -17.51
C GLY A 410 10.38 -1.72 -16.89
N LYS A 411 10.32 -2.42 -15.76
CA LYS A 411 9.08 -2.72 -15.03
C LYS A 411 9.06 -2.09 -13.65
N LEU A 412 7.87 -1.75 -13.17
CA LEU A 412 7.60 -1.42 -11.77
C LEU A 412 6.96 -2.61 -11.08
N HIS A 413 7.37 -2.87 -9.83
CA HIS A 413 6.87 -3.96 -9.00
C HIS A 413 6.20 -3.38 -7.74
N PRO A 414 4.95 -2.89 -7.85
CA PRO A 414 4.25 -2.31 -6.71
C PRO A 414 3.99 -3.35 -5.64
N SER A 415 3.91 -2.93 -4.38
CA SER A 415 3.45 -3.78 -3.28
C SER A 415 1.96 -3.56 -3.04
N PHE A 416 1.14 -4.63 -3.05
CA PHE A 416 -0.27 -4.60 -2.70
C PHE A 416 -0.48 -5.10 -1.27
N HIS A 417 -1.31 -4.42 -0.49
CA HIS A 417 -1.52 -4.72 0.92
C HIS A 417 -2.99 -5.04 1.22
N LEU A 418 -3.22 -6.14 1.93
CA LEU A 418 -4.53 -6.61 2.38
C LEU A 418 -4.98 -6.01 3.73
N HIS A 419 -4.05 -5.39 4.47
CA HIS A 419 -4.23 -4.99 5.87
C HIS A 419 -4.21 -3.46 6.12
N ARG A 420 -4.07 -2.63 5.07
CA ARG A 420 -3.91 -1.17 5.27
C ARG A 420 -5.20 -0.35 5.15
N THR A 421 -6.31 -0.98 4.79
CA THR A 421 -7.59 -0.27 4.67
C THR A 421 -8.63 -0.90 5.60
N ALA A 422 -9.37 -0.08 6.33
CA ALA A 422 -10.40 -0.56 7.23
C ALA A 422 -11.63 -1.19 6.52
N THR A 423 -11.78 -0.94 5.22
CA THR A 423 -12.88 -1.50 4.40
C THR A 423 -12.53 -2.85 3.77
N GLY A 424 -11.29 -3.34 3.90
CA GLY A 424 -10.81 -4.55 3.24
C GLY A 424 -10.43 -4.38 1.75
N ARG A 425 -10.48 -3.16 1.21
CA ARG A 425 -9.90 -2.86 -0.10
C ARG A 425 -8.38 -3.10 -0.08
N LEU A 426 -7.81 -3.47 -1.23
CA LEU A 426 -6.37 -3.43 -1.40
C LEU A 426 -5.86 -1.99 -1.35
N SER A 427 -4.66 -1.80 -0.88
CA SER A 427 -3.89 -0.58 -1.09
C SER A 427 -2.56 -0.91 -1.76
N SER A 428 -1.95 0.07 -2.42
CA SER A 428 -0.68 -0.10 -3.13
C SER A 428 0.37 0.87 -2.59
N SER A 429 1.62 0.43 -2.56
CA SER A 429 2.79 1.27 -2.27
C SER A 429 3.98 0.83 -3.11
N ASP A 430 4.98 1.65 -3.18
CA ASP A 430 6.29 1.41 -3.77
C ASP A 430 6.31 0.88 -5.24
N PRO A 431 5.62 1.54 -6.18
CA PRO A 431 4.86 2.79 -6.07
C PRO A 431 3.37 2.57 -5.82
N ASN A 432 2.65 3.63 -5.35
CA ASN A 432 1.20 3.58 -5.26
C ASN A 432 0.56 3.81 -6.64
N LEU A 433 0.23 2.74 -7.33
CA LEU A 433 -0.43 2.79 -8.66
C LEU A 433 -1.93 3.09 -8.58
N GLN A 434 -2.57 2.91 -7.42
CA GLN A 434 -4.01 3.16 -7.26
C GLN A 434 -4.37 4.65 -7.20
N ASN A 435 -3.37 5.52 -6.99
CA ASN A 435 -3.58 6.97 -6.94
C ASN A 435 -3.20 7.70 -8.24
N ILE A 436 -2.84 6.99 -9.30
CA ILE A 436 -2.54 7.60 -10.61
C ILE A 436 -3.85 8.15 -11.20
N PRO A 437 -3.94 9.46 -11.50
CA PRO A 437 -5.15 10.05 -12.04
C PRO A 437 -5.59 9.39 -13.34
N ARG A 438 -6.90 9.21 -13.53
CA ARG A 438 -7.47 8.49 -14.67
C ARG A 438 -7.12 9.14 -16.03
N GLU A 439 -7.18 10.47 -16.08
CA GLU A 439 -6.98 11.26 -17.31
C GLU A 439 -5.56 11.85 -17.41
N SER A 440 -4.57 11.22 -16.78
CA SER A 440 -3.23 11.78 -16.75
C SER A 440 -2.33 11.26 -17.86
N THR A 441 -1.40 12.12 -18.30
CA THR A 441 -0.27 11.72 -19.17
C THR A 441 0.56 10.58 -18.59
N VAL A 442 0.51 10.42 -17.25
CA VAL A 442 1.22 9.35 -16.53
C VAL A 442 0.70 7.96 -16.91
N ARG A 443 -0.64 7.78 -17.13
CA ARG A 443 -1.17 6.46 -17.53
C ARG A 443 -0.72 6.04 -18.94
N LYS A 444 -0.35 6.98 -19.80
CA LYS A 444 0.22 6.71 -21.12
C LYS A 444 1.59 6.04 -21.07
N LEU A 445 2.30 6.22 -19.96
CA LEU A 445 3.63 5.63 -19.73
C LEU A 445 3.59 4.12 -19.48
N PHE A 446 2.44 3.60 -19.04
CA PHE A 446 2.27 2.17 -18.78
C PHE A 446 1.83 1.47 -20.05
N VAL A 447 2.73 0.65 -20.59
CA VAL A 447 2.59 -0.05 -21.87
C VAL A 447 2.79 -1.55 -21.66
N PRO A 448 2.21 -2.42 -22.49
CA PRO A 448 2.53 -3.84 -22.45
C PRO A 448 3.94 -4.10 -22.96
N PRO A 449 4.55 -5.26 -22.68
CA PRO A 449 5.77 -5.69 -23.34
C PRO A 449 5.59 -5.79 -24.88
N GLU A 450 6.69 -5.79 -25.62
CA GLU A 450 6.66 -5.99 -27.08
C GLU A 450 6.00 -7.34 -27.44
N GLY A 451 5.12 -7.32 -28.44
CA GLY A 451 4.30 -8.48 -28.84
C GLY A 451 3.13 -8.77 -27.92
N TYR A 452 2.86 -7.90 -26.93
CA TYR A 452 1.74 -8.00 -26.01
C TYR A 452 0.79 -6.83 -26.15
N ARG A 453 -0.47 -7.06 -25.77
CA ARG A 453 -1.50 -6.03 -25.58
C ARG A 453 -1.89 -5.94 -24.10
N MET A 454 -2.40 -4.79 -23.72
CA MET A 454 -2.97 -4.56 -22.39
C MET A 454 -4.47 -4.79 -22.45
N LEU A 455 -5.00 -5.49 -21.45
CA LEU A 455 -6.44 -5.66 -21.23
C LEU A 455 -6.78 -4.93 -19.93
N VAL A 456 -7.77 -4.05 -19.98
CA VAL A 456 -8.29 -3.34 -18.82
C VAL A 456 -9.76 -3.63 -18.67
N ALA A 457 -10.13 -4.31 -17.61
CA ALA A 457 -11.49 -4.69 -17.32
C ALA A 457 -11.96 -3.99 -16.02
N ASP A 458 -13.17 -3.41 -16.05
CA ASP A 458 -13.73 -2.59 -14.96
C ASP A 458 -15.17 -3.02 -14.70
N TYR A 459 -15.57 -3.03 -13.43
CA TYR A 459 -16.96 -3.28 -13.07
C TYR A 459 -17.82 -2.05 -13.28
N ASP A 460 -18.92 -2.20 -14.01
CA ASP A 460 -19.88 -1.12 -14.20
C ASP A 460 -20.64 -0.86 -12.89
N GLN A 461 -20.33 0.25 -12.23
CA GLN A 461 -21.06 0.78 -11.08
C GLN A 461 -21.21 -0.21 -9.91
N ILE A 462 -20.15 -0.97 -9.58
CA ILE A 462 -20.19 -2.07 -8.61
C ILE A 462 -20.78 -1.64 -7.25
N GLU A 463 -20.45 -0.46 -6.72
CA GLU A 463 -20.94 -0.02 -5.42
C GLU A 463 -22.45 0.21 -5.42
N LEU A 464 -23.02 0.72 -6.53
CA LEU A 464 -24.46 0.90 -6.68
C LEU A 464 -25.18 -0.45 -6.85
N ARG A 465 -24.55 -1.40 -7.54
CA ARG A 465 -25.05 -2.79 -7.62
C ARG A 465 -25.04 -3.47 -6.26
N VAL A 466 -23.99 -3.28 -5.46
CA VAL A 466 -23.92 -3.76 -4.06
C VAL A 466 -25.04 -3.15 -3.21
N MET A 467 -25.34 -1.86 -3.39
CA MET A 467 -26.49 -1.24 -2.71
C MET A 467 -27.82 -1.91 -3.11
N ALA A 468 -28.01 -2.22 -4.39
CA ALA A 468 -29.21 -2.96 -4.86
C ALA A 468 -29.27 -4.37 -4.27
N MET A 469 -28.12 -5.09 -4.23
CA MET A 469 -28.01 -6.43 -3.63
C MET A 469 -28.47 -6.47 -2.18
N PHE A 470 -27.97 -5.56 -1.36
CA PHE A 470 -28.27 -5.57 0.07
C PHE A 470 -29.62 -4.93 0.41
N SER A 471 -30.01 -3.88 -0.29
CA SER A 471 -31.29 -3.19 -0.02
C SER A 471 -32.48 -3.97 -0.54
N GLN A 472 -32.32 -4.80 -1.59
CA GLN A 472 -33.40 -5.45 -2.32
C GLN A 472 -34.52 -4.46 -2.74
N ASP A 473 -34.09 -3.21 -3.01
CA ASP A 473 -34.98 -2.16 -3.45
C ASP A 473 -35.54 -2.48 -4.84
N LYS A 474 -36.86 -2.52 -4.99
CA LYS A 474 -37.54 -2.96 -6.22
C LYS A 474 -37.14 -2.13 -7.43
N GLU A 475 -36.96 -0.83 -7.26
CA GLU A 475 -36.63 0.06 -8.35
C GLU A 475 -35.14 -0.07 -8.74
N LEU A 476 -34.21 -0.22 -7.75
CA LEU A 476 -32.82 -0.49 -8.05
C LEU A 476 -32.65 -1.84 -8.76
N LEU A 477 -33.36 -2.88 -8.31
CA LEU A 477 -33.32 -4.19 -8.96
C LEU A 477 -33.81 -4.12 -10.39
N ARG A 478 -34.93 -3.40 -10.63
CA ARG A 478 -35.48 -3.19 -11.99
C ARG A 478 -34.45 -2.49 -12.88
N ILE A 479 -33.88 -1.37 -12.43
CA ILE A 479 -32.89 -0.56 -13.17
C ILE A 479 -31.70 -1.44 -13.61
N PHE A 480 -31.11 -2.21 -12.68
CA PHE A 480 -29.93 -3.00 -13.01
C PHE A 480 -30.24 -4.23 -13.85
N ASN A 481 -31.39 -4.88 -13.68
CA ASN A 481 -31.76 -6.07 -14.45
C ASN A 481 -32.27 -5.72 -15.85
N GLU A 482 -32.90 -4.56 -16.03
CA GLU A 482 -33.29 -4.05 -17.35
C GLU A 482 -32.15 -3.30 -18.08
N GLY A 483 -31.00 -3.13 -17.44
CA GLY A 483 -29.84 -2.47 -18.04
C GLY A 483 -29.98 -0.96 -18.24
N ILE A 484 -30.87 -0.31 -17.46
CA ILE A 484 -31.12 1.13 -17.51
C ILE A 484 -29.93 1.87 -16.87
N ASP A 485 -29.55 3.03 -17.46
CA ASP A 485 -28.54 3.89 -16.84
C ASP A 485 -29.05 4.43 -15.48
N ILE A 486 -28.41 4.00 -14.39
CA ILE A 486 -28.83 4.33 -13.03
C ILE A 486 -28.84 5.85 -12.75
N HIS A 487 -27.96 6.62 -13.40
CA HIS A 487 -27.88 8.06 -13.19
C HIS A 487 -29.04 8.78 -13.88
N THR A 488 -29.41 8.34 -15.06
CA THR A 488 -30.61 8.80 -15.80
C THR A 488 -31.87 8.39 -15.04
N ALA A 489 -31.97 7.13 -14.60
CA ALA A 489 -33.11 6.65 -13.83
C ALA A 489 -33.30 7.40 -12.51
N THR A 490 -32.21 7.70 -11.82
CA THR A 490 -32.25 8.52 -10.58
C THR A 490 -32.74 9.93 -10.88
N ALA A 491 -32.26 10.55 -11.96
CA ALA A 491 -32.72 11.87 -12.36
C ALA A 491 -34.21 11.85 -12.72
N ALA A 492 -34.65 10.85 -13.50
CA ALA A 492 -36.07 10.66 -13.85
C ALA A 492 -36.96 10.56 -12.60
N ALA A 493 -36.58 9.75 -11.62
CA ALA A 493 -37.28 9.58 -10.37
C ALA A 493 -37.33 10.88 -9.54
N VAL A 494 -36.24 11.63 -9.48
CA VAL A 494 -36.11 12.86 -8.71
C VAL A 494 -36.87 14.03 -9.33
N PHE A 495 -36.74 14.20 -10.67
CA PHE A 495 -37.37 15.30 -11.41
C PHE A 495 -38.77 14.95 -11.90
N LYS A 496 -39.24 13.71 -11.69
CA LYS A 496 -40.54 13.20 -12.13
C LYS A 496 -40.76 13.34 -13.66
N LYS A 497 -39.74 12.97 -14.43
CA LYS A 497 -39.69 12.98 -15.90
C LYS A 497 -39.54 11.57 -16.44
N SER A 498 -39.86 11.35 -17.73
CA SER A 498 -39.51 10.09 -18.39
C SER A 498 -38.00 10.05 -18.66
N LEU A 499 -37.45 8.85 -18.91
CA LEU A 499 -36.00 8.67 -19.12
C LEU A 499 -35.50 9.50 -20.31
N GLU A 500 -36.31 9.61 -21.37
CA GLU A 500 -35.97 10.30 -22.61
C GLU A 500 -35.95 11.84 -22.45
N GLN A 501 -36.62 12.35 -21.42
CA GLN A 501 -36.70 13.79 -21.13
C GLN A 501 -35.58 14.31 -20.21
N ILE A 502 -34.70 13.42 -19.74
CA ILE A 502 -33.62 13.79 -18.84
C ILE A 502 -32.49 14.45 -19.63
N THR A 503 -32.14 15.68 -19.22
CA THR A 503 -31.01 16.41 -19.79
C THR A 503 -29.67 15.91 -19.24
N SER A 504 -28.56 16.26 -19.91
CA SER A 504 -27.22 15.93 -19.44
C SER A 504 -26.92 16.52 -18.05
N GLU A 505 -27.39 17.74 -17.79
CA GLU A 505 -27.23 18.41 -16.50
C GLU A 505 -28.02 17.69 -15.39
N GLU A 506 -29.26 17.30 -15.67
CA GLU A 506 -30.09 16.54 -14.72
C GLU A 506 -29.48 15.17 -14.45
N ARG A 507 -28.95 14.50 -15.49
CA ARG A 507 -28.21 13.24 -15.33
C ARG A 507 -26.98 13.42 -14.43
N GLN A 508 -26.23 14.53 -14.55
CA GLN A 508 -25.10 14.84 -13.66
C GLN A 508 -25.55 15.05 -12.20
N ILE A 509 -26.71 15.69 -11.99
CA ILE A 509 -27.30 15.80 -10.65
C ILE A 509 -27.66 14.41 -10.12
N GLY A 510 -28.31 13.57 -10.93
CA GLY A 510 -28.61 12.17 -10.58
C GLY A 510 -27.35 11.38 -10.21
N LYS A 511 -26.26 11.57 -10.95
CA LYS A 511 -24.94 10.99 -10.63
C LYS A 511 -24.43 11.50 -9.28
N GLY A 512 -24.51 12.79 -9.03
CA GLY A 512 -24.15 13.41 -7.74
C GLY A 512 -24.94 12.82 -6.58
N VAL A 513 -26.26 12.67 -6.73
CA VAL A 513 -27.15 12.06 -5.71
C VAL A 513 -26.77 10.63 -5.41
N ASN A 514 -26.54 9.81 -6.43
CA ASN A 514 -26.12 8.41 -6.25
C ASN A 514 -24.83 8.28 -5.46
N PHE A 515 -23.78 9.02 -5.86
CA PHE A 515 -22.51 8.97 -5.14
C PHE A 515 -22.60 9.53 -3.72
N LEU A 516 -23.28 10.68 -3.54
CA LEU A 516 -23.47 11.25 -2.19
C LEU A 516 -24.22 10.30 -1.29
N THR A 517 -25.26 9.65 -1.81
CA THR A 517 -26.07 8.71 -1.04
C THR A 517 -25.29 7.46 -0.68
N ALA A 518 -24.47 6.94 -1.60
CA ALA A 518 -23.57 5.81 -1.33
C ALA A 518 -22.64 6.09 -0.14
N TYR A 519 -22.13 7.33 -0.04
CA TYR A 519 -21.16 7.73 1.00
C TYR A 519 -21.78 8.45 2.21
N GLY A 520 -23.11 8.45 2.35
CA GLY A 520 -23.78 9.09 3.47
C GLY A 520 -23.71 10.63 3.48
N GLY A 521 -23.52 11.25 2.30
CA GLY A 521 -23.52 12.71 2.15
C GLY A 521 -24.91 13.30 2.24
N GLY A 522 -25.02 14.51 2.83
CA GLY A 522 -26.25 15.27 2.96
C GLY A 522 -26.48 16.29 1.83
N TYR A 523 -27.66 16.94 1.87
CA TYR A 523 -28.09 17.95 0.88
C TYR A 523 -27.10 19.11 0.71
N ALA A 524 -26.53 19.62 1.81
CA ALA A 524 -25.56 20.72 1.75
C ALA A 524 -24.29 20.40 0.92
N LYS A 525 -23.86 19.12 0.91
CA LYS A 525 -22.78 18.69 0.04
C LYS A 525 -23.26 18.55 -1.42
N LEU A 526 -24.50 18.10 -1.65
CA LEU A 526 -25.11 18.08 -2.99
C LEU A 526 -25.17 19.49 -3.58
N ALA A 527 -25.75 20.42 -2.85
CA ALA A 527 -25.85 21.83 -3.26
C ALA A 527 -24.50 22.42 -3.68
N ARG A 528 -23.48 22.22 -2.85
CA ARG A 528 -22.12 22.72 -3.11
C ARG A 528 -21.45 22.06 -4.33
N THR A 529 -21.70 20.74 -4.55
CA THR A 529 -21.06 20.00 -5.65
C THR A 529 -21.73 20.28 -6.99
N THR A 530 -23.05 20.51 -7.00
CA THR A 530 -23.83 20.70 -8.22
C THR A 530 -24.18 22.17 -8.51
N GLY A 531 -23.89 23.08 -7.57
CA GLY A 531 -24.17 24.51 -7.74
C GLY A 531 -25.66 24.91 -7.56
N ILE A 532 -26.50 23.98 -7.10
CA ILE A 532 -27.95 24.26 -6.84
C ILE A 532 -28.16 24.84 -5.45
N SER A 533 -29.35 25.44 -5.19
CA SER A 533 -29.70 25.96 -3.86
C SER A 533 -29.87 24.82 -2.84
N ASP A 534 -29.65 25.13 -1.55
CA ASP A 534 -29.84 24.17 -0.45
C ASP A 534 -31.28 23.64 -0.40
N GLU A 535 -32.28 24.49 -0.66
CA GLU A 535 -33.69 24.09 -0.72
C GLU A 535 -33.96 23.08 -1.84
N HIS A 536 -33.40 23.35 -3.04
CA HIS A 536 -33.52 22.45 -4.18
C HIS A 536 -32.83 21.10 -3.87
N ALA A 537 -31.64 21.12 -3.28
CA ALA A 537 -30.94 19.93 -2.87
C ALA A 537 -31.70 19.09 -1.81
N GLN A 538 -32.39 19.75 -0.87
CA GLN A 538 -33.28 19.07 0.11
C GLN A 538 -34.43 18.38 -0.58
N ASN A 539 -35.12 19.04 -1.51
CA ASN A 539 -36.22 18.47 -2.26
C ASN A 539 -35.79 17.26 -3.10
N ILE A 540 -34.62 17.36 -3.77
CA ILE A 540 -34.02 16.26 -4.52
C ILE A 540 -33.73 15.05 -3.61
N MET A 541 -33.14 15.28 -2.45
CA MET A 541 -32.81 14.20 -1.51
C MET A 541 -34.09 13.58 -0.89
N ALA A 542 -35.15 14.36 -0.71
CA ALA A 542 -36.45 13.85 -0.25
C ALA A 542 -37.09 12.97 -1.31
N ALA A 543 -37.15 13.42 -2.57
CA ALA A 543 -37.67 12.65 -3.71
C ALA A 543 -36.90 11.34 -3.90
N TYR A 544 -35.56 11.38 -3.81
CA TYR A 544 -34.70 10.18 -3.88
C TYR A 544 -35.07 9.15 -2.80
N ARG A 545 -35.27 9.57 -1.54
CA ARG A 545 -35.66 8.68 -0.44
C ARG A 545 -37.06 8.06 -0.66
N GLN A 546 -37.95 8.80 -1.27
CA GLN A 546 -39.27 8.29 -1.62
C GLN A 546 -39.26 7.26 -2.76
N SER A 547 -38.39 7.48 -3.76
CA SER A 547 -38.23 6.59 -4.91
C SER A 547 -37.53 5.29 -4.53
N PHE A 548 -36.50 5.36 -3.67
CA PHE A 548 -35.70 4.22 -3.24
C PHE A 548 -35.93 3.90 -1.74
N LYS A 549 -37.18 3.53 -1.40
CA LYS A 549 -37.59 3.25 -0.02
C LYS A 549 -36.85 2.06 0.60
N GLY A 550 -36.61 1.00 -0.17
CA GLY A 550 -35.87 -0.19 0.26
C GLY A 550 -34.45 0.14 0.68
N LEU A 551 -33.79 1.01 -0.09
CA LEU A 551 -32.44 1.49 0.23
C LEU A 551 -32.43 2.27 1.56
N THR A 552 -33.39 3.14 1.80
CA THR A 552 -33.50 3.90 3.06
C THR A 552 -33.72 2.97 4.25
N GLN A 553 -34.65 1.99 4.12
CA GLN A 553 -34.92 1.01 5.16
C GLN A 553 -33.70 0.15 5.47
N TRP A 554 -32.94 -0.29 4.42
CA TRP A 554 -31.73 -1.06 4.59
C TRP A 554 -30.64 -0.28 5.34
N LYS A 555 -30.43 1.01 5.02
CA LYS A 555 -29.46 1.86 5.74
C LYS A 555 -29.78 1.94 7.23
N ASN A 556 -31.04 2.12 7.57
CA ASN A 556 -31.48 2.15 8.98
C ASN A 556 -31.21 0.80 9.67
N LYS A 557 -31.47 -0.32 8.98
CA LYS A 557 -31.13 -1.67 9.50
C LYS A 557 -29.62 -1.83 9.73
N VAL A 558 -28.76 -1.36 8.82
CA VAL A 558 -27.28 -1.42 8.96
C VAL A 558 -26.84 -0.64 10.20
N ILE A 559 -27.37 0.57 10.41
CA ILE A 559 -27.08 1.40 11.58
C ILE A 559 -27.53 0.69 12.87
N ALA A 560 -28.76 0.15 12.91
CA ALA A 560 -29.26 -0.57 14.07
C ALA A 560 -28.42 -1.82 14.40
N VAL A 561 -27.96 -2.56 13.37
CA VAL A 561 -27.03 -3.69 13.56
C VAL A 561 -25.70 -3.21 14.12
N ALA A 562 -25.15 -2.11 13.59
CA ALA A 562 -23.91 -1.52 14.07
C ALA A 562 -24.00 -1.10 15.55
N GLN A 563 -25.08 -0.43 15.93
CA GLN A 563 -25.35 -0.01 17.31
C GLN A 563 -25.49 -1.21 18.27
N LYS A 564 -26.14 -2.29 17.81
CA LYS A 564 -26.35 -3.49 18.64
C LYS A 564 -25.08 -4.35 18.77
N LYS A 565 -24.32 -4.54 17.68
CA LYS A 565 -23.19 -5.50 17.62
C LYS A 565 -21.82 -4.83 17.76
N GLY A 566 -21.72 -3.51 17.61
CA GLY A 566 -20.46 -2.79 17.52
C GLY A 566 -19.70 -2.97 16.19
N TYR A 567 -20.28 -3.71 15.24
CA TYR A 567 -19.69 -3.93 13.90
C TYR A 567 -20.74 -4.19 12.84
N VAL A 568 -20.34 -4.05 11.58
CA VAL A 568 -21.07 -4.50 10.39
C VAL A 568 -20.25 -5.52 9.62
N THR A 569 -20.89 -6.25 8.70
CA THR A 569 -20.24 -7.29 7.87
C THR A 569 -20.40 -6.99 6.38
N THR A 570 -19.38 -7.34 5.60
CA THR A 570 -19.40 -7.34 4.14
C THR A 570 -20.05 -8.62 3.60
N LEU A 571 -20.12 -8.74 2.28
CA LEU A 571 -20.64 -9.92 1.56
C LEU A 571 -19.91 -11.22 1.95
N SER A 572 -18.59 -11.16 2.12
CA SER A 572 -17.78 -12.31 2.55
C SER A 572 -17.78 -12.56 4.06
N GLY A 573 -18.46 -11.71 4.86
CA GLY A 573 -18.45 -11.80 6.32
C GLY A 573 -17.33 -11.04 7.01
N ARG A 574 -16.49 -10.29 6.27
CA ARG A 574 -15.46 -9.41 6.87
C ARG A 574 -16.12 -8.40 7.79
N ARG A 575 -15.56 -8.21 8.97
CA ARG A 575 -16.07 -7.26 9.95
C ARG A 575 -15.43 -5.89 9.81
N ARG A 576 -16.25 -4.86 9.96
CA ARG A 576 -15.83 -3.49 10.26
C ARG A 576 -16.32 -3.12 11.64
N ARG A 577 -15.42 -3.01 12.61
CA ARG A 577 -15.72 -2.66 14.01
C ARG A 577 -15.76 -1.15 14.17
N LEU A 578 -16.80 -0.64 14.84
CA LEU A 578 -17.14 0.77 14.90
C LEU A 578 -17.10 1.23 16.37
N ILE A 579 -15.90 1.60 16.83
CA ILE A 579 -15.65 1.95 18.24
C ILE A 579 -16.51 3.13 18.68
N ASP A 580 -16.73 4.11 17.81
CA ASP A 580 -17.45 5.34 18.13
C ASP A 580 -18.97 5.24 17.98
N ILE A 581 -19.54 4.08 17.62
CA ILE A 581 -20.99 3.94 17.30
C ILE A 581 -21.88 4.15 18.52
N THR A 582 -21.37 3.93 19.71
CA THR A 582 -22.06 4.13 21.00
C THR A 582 -21.48 5.28 21.82
N SER A 583 -20.73 6.20 21.19
CA SER A 583 -20.14 7.35 21.86
C SER A 583 -21.23 8.32 22.35
N SER A 584 -20.95 9.04 23.43
CA SER A 584 -21.76 10.19 23.88
C SER A 584 -21.65 11.40 22.97
N ASP A 585 -20.64 11.45 22.11
CA ASP A 585 -20.40 12.52 21.15
C ASP A 585 -21.19 12.24 19.84
N GLN A 586 -22.22 13.02 19.58
CA GLN A 586 -23.12 12.86 18.42
C GLN A 586 -22.39 13.01 17.07
N GLU A 587 -21.31 13.78 17.00
CA GLU A 587 -20.54 13.93 15.76
C GLU A 587 -19.76 12.64 15.46
N LYS A 588 -19.19 12.01 16.49
CA LYS A 588 -18.53 10.70 16.38
C LYS A 588 -19.51 9.60 15.98
N VAL A 589 -20.71 9.56 16.62
CA VAL A 589 -21.76 8.62 16.26
C VAL A 589 -22.16 8.79 14.80
N SER A 590 -22.49 10.00 14.35
CA SER A 590 -22.88 10.27 12.96
C SER A 590 -21.76 9.88 11.97
N ARG A 591 -20.48 10.05 12.34
CA ARG A 591 -19.36 9.57 11.55
C ARG A 591 -19.31 8.05 11.50
N ALA A 592 -19.50 7.37 12.62
CA ALA A 592 -19.49 5.91 12.70
C ALA A 592 -20.67 5.29 11.91
N GLU A 593 -21.85 5.90 11.92
CA GLU A 593 -23.00 5.49 11.10
C GLU A 593 -22.69 5.55 9.60
N ARG A 594 -22.06 6.65 9.14
CA ARG A 594 -21.60 6.74 7.74
C ARG A 594 -20.55 5.70 7.43
N GLN A 595 -19.61 5.44 8.36
CA GLN A 595 -18.59 4.39 8.20
C GLN A 595 -19.23 2.99 8.13
N ALA A 596 -20.29 2.72 8.89
CA ALA A 596 -21.03 1.46 8.84
C ALA A 596 -21.57 1.19 7.43
N ILE A 597 -22.33 2.14 6.87
CA ILE A 597 -22.92 2.01 5.54
C ILE A 597 -21.83 1.84 4.48
N ASN A 598 -20.81 2.72 4.52
CA ASN A 598 -19.68 2.68 3.57
C ASN A 598 -18.91 1.36 3.63
N ALA A 599 -18.69 0.81 4.83
CA ALA A 599 -17.97 -0.43 5.00
C ALA A 599 -18.69 -1.63 4.37
N VAL A 600 -20.04 -1.68 4.49
CA VAL A 600 -20.81 -2.73 3.83
C VAL A 600 -20.71 -2.60 2.31
N ILE A 601 -20.88 -1.38 1.76
CA ILE A 601 -20.86 -1.15 0.31
C ILE A 601 -19.45 -1.39 -0.26
N GLN A 602 -18.48 -0.62 0.21
CA GLN A 602 -17.12 -0.66 -0.33
C GLN A 602 -16.40 -1.96 -0.02
N GLY A 603 -16.63 -2.52 1.18
CA GLY A 603 -16.04 -3.79 1.56
C GLY A 603 -16.60 -4.96 0.73
N SER A 604 -17.90 -4.97 0.45
CA SER A 604 -18.49 -6.01 -0.40
C SER A 604 -18.09 -5.87 -1.88
N ALA A 605 -17.96 -4.65 -2.38
CA ALA A 605 -17.36 -4.42 -3.70
C ALA A 605 -15.92 -4.93 -3.76
N ALA A 606 -15.13 -4.69 -2.71
CA ALA A 606 -13.77 -5.23 -2.60
C ALA A 606 -13.76 -6.77 -2.50
N ASP A 607 -14.71 -7.38 -1.81
CA ASP A 607 -14.85 -8.85 -1.73
C ASP A 607 -15.09 -9.44 -3.13
N ILE A 608 -15.97 -8.83 -3.94
CA ILE A 608 -16.24 -9.26 -5.32
C ILE A 608 -14.96 -9.11 -6.18
N CYS A 609 -14.27 -7.99 -6.05
CA CYS A 609 -13.04 -7.75 -6.81
C CYS A 609 -11.93 -8.75 -6.42
N LYS A 610 -11.82 -9.11 -5.14
CA LYS A 610 -10.87 -10.14 -4.65
C LYS A 610 -11.19 -11.53 -5.21
N ASP A 611 -12.46 -11.91 -5.24
CA ASP A 611 -12.90 -13.15 -5.88
C ASP A 611 -12.53 -13.15 -7.37
N ALA A 612 -12.80 -12.04 -8.07
CA ALA A 612 -12.41 -11.89 -9.46
C ALA A 612 -10.90 -12.04 -9.69
N MET A 613 -10.05 -11.47 -8.83
CA MET A 613 -8.60 -11.62 -8.96
C MET A 613 -8.17 -13.09 -8.85
N ILE A 614 -8.76 -13.85 -7.93
CA ILE A 614 -8.48 -15.28 -7.75
C ILE A 614 -8.98 -16.09 -8.96
N GLU A 615 -10.20 -15.82 -9.42
CA GLU A 615 -10.80 -16.51 -10.57
C GLU A 615 -10.05 -16.19 -11.88
N VAL A 616 -9.67 -14.93 -12.12
CA VAL A 616 -8.85 -14.51 -13.27
C VAL A 616 -7.48 -15.18 -13.26
N PHE A 617 -6.81 -15.19 -12.09
CA PHE A 617 -5.52 -15.86 -11.96
C PHE A 617 -5.63 -17.36 -12.26
N SER A 618 -6.71 -18.00 -11.82
CA SER A 618 -6.97 -19.40 -12.13
C SER A 618 -7.31 -19.63 -13.61
N ALA A 619 -8.12 -18.78 -14.21
CA ALA A 619 -8.51 -18.86 -15.61
C ALA A 619 -7.31 -18.68 -16.54
N PHE A 620 -6.35 -17.84 -16.18
CA PHE A 620 -5.14 -17.61 -16.99
C PHE A 620 -4.09 -18.73 -16.88
N LYS A 621 -4.33 -19.78 -16.07
CA LYS A 621 -3.45 -20.98 -16.07
C LYS A 621 -3.48 -21.63 -17.44
N GLY A 622 -2.29 -21.93 -17.98
CA GLY A 622 -2.12 -22.50 -19.30
C GLY A 622 -2.10 -21.47 -20.45
N THR A 623 -2.37 -20.21 -20.15
CA THR A 623 -2.18 -19.08 -21.09
C THR A 623 -0.88 -18.31 -20.77
N LYS A 624 -0.47 -17.43 -21.68
CA LYS A 624 0.62 -16.49 -21.43
C LYS A 624 0.13 -15.17 -20.82
N ALA A 625 -1.19 -14.99 -20.67
CA ALA A 625 -1.77 -13.81 -20.06
C ALA A 625 -1.39 -13.69 -18.56
N LYS A 626 -1.17 -12.47 -18.09
CA LYS A 626 -0.79 -12.17 -16.71
C LYS A 626 -1.61 -11.03 -16.14
N LEU A 627 -2.15 -11.23 -14.94
CA LEU A 627 -2.73 -10.16 -14.12
C LEU A 627 -1.58 -9.34 -13.53
N VAL A 628 -1.58 -8.00 -13.74
CA VAL A 628 -0.45 -7.14 -13.35
C VAL A 628 -0.80 -6.05 -12.35
N VAL A 629 -2.02 -5.47 -12.41
CA VAL A 629 -2.43 -4.38 -11.52
C VAL A 629 -3.91 -4.50 -11.17
N GLN A 630 -4.24 -4.07 -9.95
CA GLN A 630 -5.61 -3.83 -9.50
C GLN A 630 -5.74 -2.37 -9.03
N VAL A 631 -6.75 -1.64 -9.51
CA VAL A 631 -7.06 -0.27 -9.12
C VAL A 631 -8.55 -0.13 -8.85
N HIS A 632 -8.93 -0.03 -7.58
CA HIS A 632 -10.32 0.05 -7.14
C HIS A 632 -11.18 -1.15 -7.61
N ASP A 633 -11.96 -0.99 -8.65
CA ASP A 633 -12.84 -1.96 -9.31
C ASP A 633 -12.32 -2.42 -10.68
N GLU A 634 -11.12 -1.94 -11.05
CA GLU A 634 -10.44 -2.21 -12.32
C GLU A 634 -9.34 -3.26 -12.14
N LEU A 635 -9.29 -4.24 -13.04
CA LEU A 635 -8.19 -5.19 -13.18
C LEU A 635 -7.46 -4.95 -14.50
N VAL A 636 -6.13 -4.96 -14.44
CA VAL A 636 -5.25 -4.77 -15.59
C VAL A 636 -4.45 -6.06 -15.81
N ALA A 637 -4.52 -6.58 -17.02
CA ALA A 637 -3.77 -7.75 -17.48
C ALA A 637 -2.97 -7.43 -18.73
N VAL A 638 -1.98 -8.26 -19.03
CA VAL A 638 -1.24 -8.27 -20.31
C VAL A 638 -1.34 -9.66 -20.95
N SER A 639 -1.47 -9.71 -22.27
CA SER A 639 -1.57 -10.95 -23.06
C SER A 639 -0.83 -10.78 -24.37
N PRO A 640 -0.23 -11.84 -24.95
CA PRO A 640 0.26 -11.81 -26.31
C PRO A 640 -0.81 -11.31 -27.29
N GLU A 641 -0.41 -10.61 -28.35
CA GLU A 641 -1.35 -10.07 -29.34
C GLU A 641 -2.08 -11.17 -30.11
N ASP A 642 -1.47 -12.35 -30.27
CA ASP A 642 -2.00 -13.53 -30.96
C ASP A 642 -2.89 -14.42 -30.05
N GLU A 643 -3.00 -14.13 -28.76
CA GLU A 643 -3.80 -14.89 -27.81
C GLU A 643 -5.04 -14.11 -27.37
N ASP A 644 -6.23 -14.52 -27.80
CA ASP A 644 -7.48 -13.85 -27.41
C ASP A 644 -8.04 -14.40 -26.09
N VAL A 645 -7.79 -13.69 -25.01
CA VAL A 645 -8.24 -14.02 -23.66
C VAL A 645 -9.27 -13.02 -23.12
N GLN A 646 -9.81 -12.12 -23.95
CA GLN A 646 -10.70 -11.06 -23.47
C GLN A 646 -11.99 -11.64 -22.89
N GLU A 647 -12.62 -12.57 -23.58
CA GLU A 647 -13.84 -13.23 -23.11
C GLU A 647 -13.57 -14.04 -21.83
N LEU A 648 -12.47 -14.78 -21.80
CA LEU A 648 -12.03 -15.51 -20.62
C LEU A 648 -11.85 -14.59 -19.42
N PHE A 649 -11.27 -13.39 -19.63
CA PHE A 649 -11.04 -12.39 -18.59
C PHE A 649 -12.35 -11.85 -18.02
N ILE A 650 -13.28 -11.39 -18.86
CA ILE A 650 -14.55 -10.83 -18.39
C ILE A 650 -15.44 -11.89 -17.72
N ASN A 651 -15.43 -13.12 -18.21
CA ASN A 651 -16.17 -14.23 -17.61
C ASN A 651 -15.61 -14.61 -16.25
N ALA A 652 -14.28 -14.64 -16.10
CA ALA A 652 -13.64 -14.86 -14.81
C ALA A 652 -13.91 -13.72 -13.80
N MET A 653 -14.10 -12.49 -14.26
CA MET A 653 -14.61 -11.40 -13.42
C MET A 653 -16.11 -11.52 -13.08
N GLY A 654 -16.79 -12.55 -13.58
CA GLY A 654 -18.19 -12.80 -13.30
C GLY A 654 -19.17 -11.96 -14.12
N HIS A 655 -18.84 -11.62 -15.38
CA HIS A 655 -19.76 -10.94 -16.28
C HIS A 655 -21.07 -11.74 -16.39
N ASN A 656 -22.20 -11.04 -16.25
CA ASN A 656 -23.55 -11.62 -16.20
C ASN A 656 -23.84 -12.57 -15.03
N ARG A 657 -22.89 -12.81 -14.11
CA ARG A 657 -23.14 -13.56 -12.89
C ARG A 657 -24.09 -12.76 -11.98
N SER A 658 -25.13 -13.40 -11.51
CA SER A 658 -26.08 -12.79 -10.56
C SER A 658 -25.64 -13.05 -9.12
N ILE A 659 -25.58 -11.99 -8.31
CA ILE A 659 -25.36 -12.04 -6.86
C ILE A 659 -26.58 -11.38 -6.20
N MET A 660 -27.27 -12.10 -5.34
CA MET A 660 -28.49 -11.62 -4.64
C MET A 660 -29.52 -10.98 -5.60
N GLY A 661 -29.68 -11.54 -6.80
CA GLY A 661 -30.65 -11.06 -7.80
C GLY A 661 -30.16 -9.87 -8.64
N VAL A 662 -28.92 -9.44 -8.53
CA VAL A 662 -28.32 -8.35 -9.30
C VAL A 662 -27.19 -8.90 -10.17
N SER A 663 -27.29 -8.71 -11.49
CA SER A 663 -26.25 -9.12 -12.43
C SER A 663 -25.02 -8.21 -12.34
N LEU A 664 -23.82 -8.79 -12.32
CA LEU A 664 -22.60 -8.06 -12.51
C LEU A 664 -22.42 -7.69 -13.99
N LYS A 665 -21.86 -6.53 -14.25
CA LYS A 665 -21.49 -6.12 -15.60
C LYS A 665 -20.03 -5.69 -15.62
N VAL A 666 -19.27 -6.24 -16.56
CA VAL A 666 -17.85 -5.97 -16.73
C VAL A 666 -17.63 -5.44 -18.13
N SER A 667 -16.96 -4.31 -18.23
CA SER A 667 -16.48 -3.73 -19.49
C SER A 667 -15.00 -4.02 -19.62
N CYS A 668 -14.53 -4.53 -20.76
CA CYS A 668 -13.13 -4.78 -21.02
C CYS A 668 -12.69 -4.14 -22.34
N HIS A 669 -11.55 -3.49 -22.31
CA HIS A 669 -10.93 -2.85 -23.47
C HIS A 669 -9.50 -3.33 -23.64
N THR A 670 -9.10 -3.48 -24.91
CA THR A 670 -7.71 -3.80 -25.29
C THR A 670 -7.04 -2.56 -25.86
N ALA A 671 -5.76 -2.35 -25.53
CA ALA A 671 -5.02 -1.18 -25.95
C ALA A 671 -3.50 -1.39 -25.90
N ARG A 672 -2.77 -0.43 -26.44
CA ARG A 672 -1.30 -0.35 -26.38
C ARG A 672 -0.78 0.44 -25.18
N SER A 673 -1.68 1.05 -24.41
CA SER A 673 -1.34 1.71 -23.14
C SER A 673 -2.51 1.65 -22.17
N TRP A 674 -2.22 1.80 -20.88
CA TRP A 674 -3.28 1.85 -19.86
C TRP A 674 -4.25 3.02 -20.06
N SER A 675 -3.79 4.15 -20.62
CA SER A 675 -4.64 5.31 -20.89
C SER A 675 -5.62 5.04 -22.02
N GLU A 676 -5.18 4.38 -23.11
CA GLU A 676 -6.02 4.12 -24.29
C GLU A 676 -7.13 3.11 -24.00
N ALA A 677 -6.90 2.14 -23.12
CA ALA A 677 -7.87 1.11 -22.78
C ALA A 677 -9.14 1.64 -22.11
N LYS A 678 -9.22 2.91 -21.76
CA LYS A 678 -10.42 3.48 -21.11
C LYS A 678 -11.42 4.14 -22.06
N GLY A 679 -11.23 4.03 -23.38
CA GLY A 679 -12.14 4.59 -24.37
C GLY A 679 -12.47 6.08 -24.11
N LYS A 680 -12.48 6.89 -25.13
CA LYS A 680 -12.90 8.31 -25.05
C LYS A 680 -14.30 8.45 -24.46
#